data_05a1a75440824be4e29e5303e6b092c6
#
_entry.id   05a1a75440824be4e29e5303e6b092c6
#
_cell.length_a   1.000
_cell.length_b   1.000
_cell.length_c   1.000
_cell.angle_alpha   90.00
_cell.angle_beta   90.00
_cell.angle_gamma   90.00
#
_symmetry.space_group_name_H-M   'P 1'
#
loop_
_entity.id
_entity.type
_entity.pdbx_description
1 polymer ?
#
loop_
_entity_poly.entity_id
_entity_poly.type
_entity_poly.pdbx_seq_one_letter_code
_entity_poly.pdbx_strand_id
1 'polypeptide(L)'
;MPMSEQPEPTPTRLRILQINLNKSSKAHLELYNKVSKKDWDIIMVQEPHVTAMGNIRTPNGFVLVVPVDRYKDGTPATRAVTWVSSDLATSSWKILNVPGTNDIAAIQLAGNYGRLTIINIYNDCTHSRTLRTLREYLRINREEILAREDDQIVLAGDFNRHHPMWDDEADDRLFTPRALEDAGKLIELLADLNLKMALPKGQPTLEHMVTKKYSRPDNIWCTEDIYDQIVRYEVDPSIRPPATDHFPIATYITLPQKRVTPKDSYNFRAVDWEDFQENLAIRLLEIPPPQPLRSEQQFQEAAENLTAVIQDTIRTRVPVNKPCPFSKRWWNGDLSKKKNNMKKLSRLAYRFRALPDHESHAELRKARNEYGEAIVEAKRGHWEDFLENASEQDLWTANRYFREPTGDGGKSRIPTLKVKDEGANGLVQEVNTNNGKAKALAHLFFPKKPDISRTPENYDYPEPLPPPPPITPEQIARQIKRLSPFKTCGPDEIPNIVLQKCLEQLLDYLTHLFRGTFTLKTYFQGWREFTTAVIRKPGKTDYEVPKAYRPIALLCTIPKVLTAIVAEDVAHLVEKNTLLPDTHFGGRPGRTTTDAIHYLVGKVKAAWGRRKVASILFLDVEGAFPNAVTDRLIHNLRKRRIPTAYVKFVERLLEGR
;
A
#
# COMPACT_ATOMS: atom_id res chain seq x y z
N MET A 1 -34.67 33.87 7.29
CA MET A 1 -33.25 33.60 7.49
C MET A 1 -32.67 33.32 6.13
N PRO A 2 -31.66 34.06 5.66
CA PRO A 2 -31.03 33.78 4.37
C PRO A 2 -30.21 32.48 4.47
N MET A 3 -30.42 31.63 3.47
CA MET A 3 -29.60 30.43 3.29
C MET A 3 -28.14 30.85 3.15
N SER A 4 -27.26 30.32 4.01
CA SER A 4 -25.82 30.49 3.90
C SER A 4 -25.37 29.83 2.60
N GLU A 5 -24.91 30.62 1.66
CA GLU A 5 -24.18 30.17 0.50
C GLU A 5 -22.96 29.35 0.99
N GLN A 6 -22.96 28.05 0.71
CA GLN A 6 -21.77 27.26 0.87
C GLN A 6 -20.72 27.78 -0.14
N PRO A 7 -19.47 28.03 0.27
CA PRO A 7 -18.45 28.47 -0.66
C PRO A 7 -18.30 27.41 -1.75
N GLU A 8 -18.37 27.84 -3.01
CA GLU A 8 -18.12 26.99 -4.16
C GLU A 8 -16.78 26.24 -3.97
N PRO A 9 -16.76 24.93 -4.18
CA PRO A 9 -15.53 24.17 -4.03
C PRO A 9 -14.50 24.71 -5.02
N THR A 10 -13.38 25.20 -4.50
CA THR A 10 -12.22 25.64 -5.30
C THR A 10 -11.91 24.56 -6.35
N PRO A 11 -11.79 24.91 -7.64
CA PRO A 11 -11.56 23.92 -8.69
C PRO A 11 -10.30 23.10 -8.36
N THR A 12 -10.48 21.80 -8.22
CA THR A 12 -9.40 20.87 -7.84
C THR A 12 -8.44 20.77 -9.01
N ARG A 13 -7.23 21.30 -8.83
CA ARG A 13 -6.16 21.27 -9.84
C ARG A 13 -5.46 19.93 -9.83
N LEU A 14 -5.13 19.41 -11.02
CA LEU A 14 -4.18 18.32 -11.19
C LEU A 14 -2.75 18.92 -11.23
N ARG A 15 -1.85 18.42 -10.35
CA ARG A 15 -0.51 18.95 -10.13
C ARG A 15 0.51 17.91 -10.57
N ILE A 16 1.26 18.21 -11.61
CA ILE A 16 2.23 17.31 -12.22
C ILE A 16 3.64 17.89 -12.05
N LEU A 17 4.56 17.06 -11.60
CA LEU A 17 5.99 17.35 -11.57
C LEU A 17 6.72 16.38 -12.48
N GLN A 18 7.58 16.89 -13.37
CA GLN A 18 8.47 16.11 -14.23
C GLN A 18 9.91 16.40 -13.88
N ILE A 19 10.79 15.40 -13.83
CA ILE A 19 12.23 15.57 -13.62
C ILE A 19 13.03 14.34 -14.05
N ASN A 20 14.18 14.57 -14.70
CA ASN A 20 15.23 13.57 -14.88
C ASN A 20 16.22 13.63 -13.71
N LEU A 21 16.52 12.47 -13.10
CA LEU A 21 17.40 12.34 -11.93
C LEU A 21 18.83 11.90 -12.27
N ASN A 22 19.13 11.70 -13.55
CA ASN A 22 20.45 11.30 -14.05
C ASN A 22 21.03 10.10 -13.27
N LYS A 23 20.22 9.09 -12.94
CA LYS A 23 20.55 7.87 -12.15
C LYS A 23 21.17 8.17 -10.77
N SER A 24 21.19 9.43 -10.35
CA SER A 24 21.85 9.88 -9.13
C SER A 24 21.09 9.44 -7.88
N SER A 25 21.75 8.69 -6.99
CA SER A 25 21.20 8.31 -5.70
C SER A 25 20.95 9.53 -4.80
N LYS A 26 21.81 10.56 -4.86
CA LYS A 26 21.65 11.80 -4.10
C LYS A 26 20.41 12.58 -4.57
N ALA A 27 20.24 12.72 -5.90
CA ALA A 27 19.08 13.41 -6.47
C ALA A 27 17.76 12.66 -6.14
N HIS A 28 17.75 11.34 -6.30
CA HIS A 28 16.59 10.52 -5.98
C HIS A 28 16.20 10.60 -4.50
N LEU A 29 17.18 10.55 -3.60
CA LEU A 29 16.95 10.65 -2.17
C LEU A 29 16.41 12.03 -1.77
N GLU A 30 16.89 13.11 -2.38
CA GLU A 30 16.37 14.46 -2.12
C GLU A 30 14.94 14.58 -2.62
N LEU A 31 14.65 14.15 -3.84
CA LEU A 31 13.30 14.15 -4.38
C LEU A 31 12.35 13.33 -3.49
N TYR A 32 12.73 12.08 -3.16
CA TYR A 32 12.00 11.19 -2.25
C TYR A 32 11.65 11.87 -0.92
N ASN A 33 12.56 12.69 -0.41
CA ASN A 33 12.41 13.34 0.88
C ASN A 33 11.59 14.63 0.82
N LYS A 34 11.54 15.29 -0.33
CA LYS A 34 10.98 16.63 -0.50
C LYS A 34 9.54 16.61 -0.95
N VAL A 35 9.16 15.63 -1.78
CA VAL A 35 7.84 15.60 -2.39
C VAL A 35 6.77 15.13 -1.41
N SER A 36 5.62 15.78 -1.47
CA SER A 36 4.46 15.47 -0.66
C SER A 36 3.22 15.35 -1.56
N LYS A 37 2.32 14.45 -1.22
CA LYS A 37 1.00 14.35 -1.87
C LYS A 37 0.12 15.59 -1.66
N LYS A 38 0.47 16.48 -0.72
CA LYS A 38 -0.16 17.79 -0.57
C LYS A 38 0.24 18.75 -1.69
N ASP A 39 1.42 18.56 -2.26
CA ASP A 39 1.97 19.43 -3.29
C ASP A 39 1.78 18.87 -4.70
N TRP A 40 1.84 17.55 -4.86
CA TRP A 40 1.85 16.86 -6.15
C TRP A 40 0.86 15.70 -6.21
N ASP A 41 0.20 15.56 -7.35
CA ASP A 41 -0.69 14.43 -7.65
C ASP A 41 0.03 13.37 -8.48
N ILE A 42 0.88 13.81 -9.43
CA ILE A 42 1.65 12.93 -10.30
C ILE A 42 3.09 13.45 -10.38
N ILE A 43 4.05 12.55 -10.24
CA ILE A 43 5.46 12.86 -10.39
C ILE A 43 6.06 11.93 -11.43
N MET A 44 6.47 12.48 -12.56
CA MET A 44 7.11 11.78 -13.67
C MET A 44 8.62 11.86 -13.52
N VAL A 45 9.27 10.73 -13.30
CA VAL A 45 10.70 10.64 -13.06
C VAL A 45 11.35 9.89 -14.20
N GLN A 46 12.35 10.54 -14.83
CA GLN A 46 13.25 9.91 -15.77
C GLN A 46 14.59 9.59 -15.09
N GLU A 47 15.26 8.55 -15.56
CA GLU A 47 16.51 8.02 -15.02
C GLU A 47 16.52 7.92 -13.47
N PRO A 48 15.56 7.20 -12.88
CA PRO A 48 15.54 7.00 -11.44
C PRO A 48 16.78 6.22 -11.00
N HIS A 49 17.25 6.48 -9.78
CA HIS A 49 18.27 5.59 -9.18
C HIS A 49 17.64 4.23 -8.85
N VAL A 50 18.18 3.19 -9.45
CA VAL A 50 17.84 1.79 -9.16
C VAL A 50 18.92 1.21 -8.26
N THR A 51 18.54 0.62 -7.13
CA THR A 51 19.49 -0.01 -6.20
C THR A 51 20.08 -1.29 -6.81
N ALA A 52 21.18 -1.81 -6.25
CA ALA A 52 21.77 -3.08 -6.67
C ALA A 52 20.79 -4.26 -6.60
N MET A 53 19.75 -4.17 -5.77
CA MET A 53 18.67 -5.14 -5.65
C MET A 53 17.50 -4.90 -6.65
N GLY A 54 17.67 -3.99 -7.60
CA GLY A 54 16.64 -3.65 -8.57
C GLY A 54 15.52 -2.75 -8.05
N ASN A 55 15.63 -2.16 -6.84
CA ASN A 55 14.56 -1.37 -6.23
C ASN A 55 14.60 0.12 -6.63
N ILE A 56 13.42 0.72 -6.78
CA ILE A 56 13.23 2.16 -6.93
C ILE A 56 12.47 2.66 -5.69
N ARG A 57 13.11 3.56 -4.94
CA ARG A 57 12.49 4.14 -3.73
C ARG A 57 11.34 5.04 -4.10
N THR A 58 10.19 4.83 -3.45
CA THR A 58 8.94 5.57 -3.68
C THR A 58 8.55 6.34 -2.42
N PRO A 59 8.22 7.65 -2.51
CA PRO A 59 7.82 8.43 -1.34
C PRO A 59 6.54 7.90 -0.69
N ASN A 60 6.43 8.07 0.62
CA ASN A 60 5.21 7.74 1.34
C ASN A 60 4.01 8.53 0.78
N GLY A 61 2.89 7.82 0.55
CA GLY A 61 1.69 8.41 -0.01
C GLY A 61 1.65 8.45 -1.54
N PHE A 62 2.61 7.81 -2.21
CA PHE A 62 2.59 7.61 -3.66
C PHE A 62 2.61 6.14 -4.03
N VAL A 63 2.03 5.82 -5.16
CA VAL A 63 2.05 4.50 -5.80
C VAL A 63 3.04 4.56 -6.96
N LEU A 64 3.94 3.59 -7.03
CA LEU A 64 4.92 3.50 -8.11
C LEU A 64 4.30 2.81 -9.33
N VAL A 65 4.37 3.48 -10.48
CA VAL A 65 4.06 2.92 -11.80
C VAL A 65 5.38 2.72 -12.54
N VAL A 66 5.61 1.50 -12.98
CA VAL A 66 6.82 1.10 -13.72
C VAL A 66 6.44 0.49 -15.08
N PRO A 67 7.37 0.48 -16.05
CA PRO A 67 7.17 -0.24 -17.30
C PRO A 67 6.85 -1.72 -17.08
N VAL A 68 5.99 -2.29 -17.90
CA VAL A 68 5.53 -3.68 -17.77
C VAL A 68 6.65 -4.71 -17.89
N ASP A 69 7.67 -4.41 -18.69
CA ASP A 69 8.77 -5.32 -18.99
C ASP A 69 9.94 -5.23 -17.98
N ARG A 70 9.79 -4.40 -16.95
CA ARG A 70 10.85 -4.13 -15.96
C ARG A 70 11.51 -5.38 -15.35
N TYR A 71 10.73 -6.43 -15.12
CA TYR A 71 11.18 -7.65 -14.44
C TYR A 71 11.45 -8.81 -15.39
N LYS A 72 11.45 -8.59 -16.71
CA LYS A 72 11.86 -9.60 -17.68
C LYS A 72 13.37 -9.72 -17.70
N ASP A 73 13.87 -10.95 -17.68
CA ASP A 73 15.30 -11.23 -17.77
C ASP A 73 15.90 -10.64 -19.06
N GLY A 74 17.11 -10.08 -18.92
CA GLY A 74 17.83 -9.47 -20.03
C GLY A 74 17.31 -8.10 -20.50
N THR A 75 16.33 -7.49 -19.81
CA THR A 75 15.84 -6.15 -20.15
C THR A 75 16.77 -5.05 -19.63
N PRO A 76 16.92 -3.92 -20.36
CA PRO A 76 17.66 -2.76 -19.90
C PRO A 76 17.11 -2.19 -18.58
N ALA A 77 17.93 -1.43 -17.85
CA ALA A 77 17.49 -0.75 -16.63
C ALA A 77 16.30 0.18 -16.92
N THR A 78 15.37 0.24 -15.98
CA THR A 78 14.20 1.13 -16.06
C THR A 78 14.63 2.61 -16.06
N ARG A 79 14.21 3.36 -17.08
CA ARG A 79 14.55 4.78 -17.26
C ARG A 79 13.37 5.75 -17.14
N ALA A 80 12.13 5.25 -17.07
CA ALA A 80 10.96 6.09 -16.79
C ALA A 80 10.08 5.44 -15.72
N VAL A 81 9.68 6.21 -14.70
CA VAL A 81 8.72 5.77 -13.69
C VAL A 81 7.81 6.92 -13.28
N THR A 82 6.58 6.61 -12.90
CA THR A 82 5.61 7.61 -12.46
C THR A 82 5.14 7.30 -11.04
N TRP A 83 5.17 8.31 -10.16
CA TRP A 83 4.60 8.24 -8.83
C TRP A 83 3.23 8.91 -8.84
N VAL A 84 2.19 8.18 -8.48
CA VAL A 84 0.80 8.65 -8.44
C VAL A 84 0.37 8.81 -6.98
N SER A 85 -0.17 9.97 -6.62
CA SER A 85 -0.64 10.24 -5.26
C SER A 85 -1.72 9.24 -4.82
N SER A 86 -1.59 8.72 -3.61
CA SER A 86 -2.62 7.86 -3.00
C SER A 86 -3.93 8.60 -2.69
N ASP A 87 -3.94 9.93 -2.77
CA ASP A 87 -5.15 10.73 -2.59
C ASP A 87 -6.04 10.71 -3.84
N LEU A 88 -5.50 10.33 -5.01
CA LEU A 88 -6.33 10.08 -6.20
C LEU A 88 -7.12 8.78 -6.02
N ALA A 89 -8.43 8.84 -6.23
CA ALA A 89 -9.29 7.66 -6.08
C ALA A 89 -8.84 6.53 -7.01
N THR A 90 -8.75 5.31 -6.49
CA THR A 90 -8.26 4.15 -7.26
C THR A 90 -9.19 3.76 -8.41
N SER A 91 -10.43 4.22 -8.40
CA SER A 91 -11.41 4.04 -9.48
C SER A 91 -11.28 5.08 -10.60
N SER A 92 -10.50 6.15 -10.40
CA SER A 92 -10.37 7.26 -11.35
C SER A 92 -9.12 7.19 -12.21
N TRP A 93 -8.30 6.15 -12.10
CA TRP A 93 -7.14 5.98 -12.95
C TRP A 93 -6.70 4.52 -13.09
N LYS A 94 -6.06 4.18 -14.20
CA LYS A 94 -5.47 2.87 -14.47
C LYS A 94 -4.05 2.99 -15.00
N ILE A 95 -3.29 1.90 -14.93
CA ILE A 95 -1.98 1.78 -15.58
C ILE A 95 -2.20 1.32 -17.01
N LEU A 96 -1.50 1.94 -17.96
CA LEU A 96 -1.42 1.48 -19.33
C LEU A 96 -0.09 0.73 -19.51
N ASN A 97 -0.19 -0.51 -19.97
CA ASN A 97 0.96 -1.39 -20.14
C ASN A 97 1.53 -1.23 -21.56
N VAL A 98 2.65 -0.49 -21.68
CA VAL A 98 3.36 -0.33 -22.95
C VAL A 98 4.45 -1.40 -23.05
N PRO A 99 4.29 -2.44 -23.89
CA PRO A 99 5.27 -3.53 -23.99
C PRO A 99 6.48 -3.13 -24.84
N GLY A 100 7.58 -3.89 -24.70
CA GLY A 100 8.78 -3.72 -25.51
C GLY A 100 9.71 -2.58 -25.10
N THR A 101 9.48 -1.96 -23.94
CA THR A 101 10.32 -0.85 -23.46
C THR A 101 10.33 -0.71 -21.95
N ASN A 102 11.48 -0.25 -21.40
CA ASN A 102 11.62 0.18 -20.02
C ASN A 102 11.73 1.71 -19.88
N ASP A 103 11.36 2.44 -20.92
CA ASP A 103 11.54 3.89 -21.07
C ASP A 103 10.20 4.63 -21.09
N ILE A 104 9.08 3.95 -20.92
CA ILE A 104 7.75 4.54 -20.88
C ILE A 104 6.98 4.02 -19.65
N ALA A 105 6.41 4.95 -18.89
CA ALA A 105 5.45 4.66 -17.84
C ALA A 105 4.17 5.46 -18.09
N ALA A 106 3.06 4.80 -18.40
CA ALA A 106 1.83 5.45 -18.81
C ALA A 106 0.68 5.14 -17.84
N ILE A 107 -0.17 6.14 -17.60
CA ILE A 107 -1.42 6.02 -16.83
C ILE A 107 -2.55 6.71 -17.57
N GLN A 108 -3.78 6.29 -17.31
CA GLN A 108 -4.97 6.97 -17.80
C GLN A 108 -5.87 7.35 -16.63
N LEU A 109 -6.17 8.63 -16.52
CA LEU A 109 -7.17 9.17 -15.60
C LEU A 109 -8.54 9.16 -16.30
N ALA A 110 -9.62 9.02 -15.53
CA ALA A 110 -10.99 9.10 -16.02
C ALA A 110 -11.87 9.87 -15.04
N GLY A 111 -12.70 10.74 -15.59
CA GLY A 111 -13.61 11.60 -14.83
C GLY A 111 -14.72 12.15 -15.70
N ASN A 112 -15.43 13.17 -15.22
CA ASN A 112 -16.46 13.86 -15.99
C ASN A 112 -15.90 14.65 -17.20
N TYR A 113 -14.56 14.77 -17.25
CA TYR A 113 -13.81 15.41 -18.33
C TYR A 113 -13.37 14.41 -19.42
N GLY A 114 -13.92 13.21 -19.45
CA GLY A 114 -13.48 12.15 -20.34
C GLY A 114 -12.27 11.37 -19.79
N ARG A 115 -11.34 10.99 -20.67
CA ARG A 115 -10.11 10.25 -20.33
C ARG A 115 -8.88 11.11 -20.61
N LEU A 116 -7.97 11.20 -19.64
CA LEU A 116 -6.66 11.83 -19.79
C LEU A 116 -5.56 10.79 -19.72
N THR A 117 -4.89 10.53 -20.80
CA THR A 117 -3.71 9.65 -20.86
C THR A 117 -2.44 10.45 -20.60
N ILE A 118 -1.69 10.09 -19.58
CA ILE A 118 -0.43 10.72 -19.19
C ILE A 118 0.70 9.74 -19.43
N ILE A 119 1.63 10.13 -20.29
CA ILE A 119 2.73 9.30 -20.75
C ILE A 119 4.05 9.96 -20.31
N ASN A 120 4.76 9.27 -19.42
CA ASN A 120 6.11 9.62 -19.01
C ASN A 120 7.10 8.89 -19.89
N ILE A 121 7.98 9.63 -20.57
CA ILE A 121 8.94 9.10 -21.53
C ILE A 121 10.38 9.49 -21.19
N TYR A 122 11.28 8.54 -21.40
CA TYR A 122 12.71 8.79 -21.58
C TYR A 122 13.08 8.33 -23.00
N ASN A 123 13.47 9.25 -23.85
CA ASN A 123 13.94 8.89 -25.19
C ASN A 123 15.46 8.90 -25.23
N ASP A 124 16.06 7.81 -25.68
CA ASP A 124 17.52 7.67 -25.70
C ASP A 124 18.16 8.68 -26.68
N CYS A 125 19.30 9.25 -26.29
CA CYS A 125 20.02 10.23 -27.10
C CYS A 125 20.64 9.59 -28.37
N THR A 126 20.89 8.27 -28.40
CA THR A 126 21.57 7.59 -29.51
C THR A 126 20.61 6.96 -30.53
N HIS A 127 19.33 6.77 -30.14
CA HIS A 127 18.35 6.14 -31.02
C HIS A 127 16.91 6.57 -30.70
N SER A 128 15.98 6.34 -31.62
CA SER A 128 14.55 6.69 -31.49
C SER A 128 13.64 5.45 -31.31
N ARG A 129 14.15 4.35 -30.68
CA ARG A 129 13.32 3.13 -30.47
C ARG A 129 12.11 3.43 -29.61
N THR A 130 12.29 4.20 -28.54
CA THR A 130 11.23 4.55 -27.60
C THR A 130 10.07 5.28 -28.30
N LEU A 131 10.38 6.26 -29.18
CA LEU A 131 9.36 6.96 -29.96
C LEU A 131 8.63 6.02 -30.92
N ARG A 132 9.34 5.10 -31.58
CA ARG A 132 8.71 4.10 -32.46
C ARG A 132 7.79 3.15 -31.70
N THR A 133 8.24 2.65 -30.55
CA THR A 133 7.43 1.79 -29.69
C THR A 133 6.19 2.52 -29.21
N LEU A 134 6.31 3.79 -28.83
CA LEU A 134 5.17 4.61 -28.43
C LEU A 134 4.17 4.80 -29.60
N ARG A 135 4.66 5.17 -30.77
CA ARG A 135 3.82 5.37 -31.97
C ARG A 135 3.02 4.12 -32.31
N GLU A 136 3.68 2.97 -32.30
CA GLU A 136 3.02 1.68 -32.57
C GLU A 136 2.00 1.32 -31.48
N TYR A 137 2.35 1.53 -30.21
CA TYR A 137 1.43 1.31 -29.10
C TYR A 137 0.17 2.18 -29.23
N LEU A 138 0.31 3.46 -29.51
CA LEU A 138 -0.80 4.39 -29.69
C LEU A 138 -1.66 4.04 -30.91
N ARG A 139 -1.04 3.55 -32.00
CA ARG A 139 -1.76 3.09 -33.19
C ARG A 139 -2.62 1.87 -32.91
N ILE A 140 -2.07 0.89 -32.18
CA ILE A 140 -2.78 -0.36 -31.82
C ILE A 140 -3.91 -0.12 -30.82
N ASN A 141 -3.65 0.74 -29.85
CA ASN A 141 -4.58 1.00 -28.73
C ASN A 141 -5.38 2.30 -28.90
N ARG A 142 -5.57 2.75 -30.14
CA ARG A 142 -6.26 4.01 -30.44
C ARG A 142 -7.66 4.10 -29.82
N GLU A 143 -8.42 3.02 -29.88
CA GLU A 143 -9.77 2.92 -29.31
C GLU A 143 -9.80 3.09 -27.78
N GLU A 144 -8.74 2.71 -27.10
CA GLU A 144 -8.60 2.88 -25.66
C GLU A 144 -8.14 4.29 -25.28
N ILE A 145 -7.39 4.97 -26.14
CA ILE A 145 -6.65 6.20 -25.80
C ILE A 145 -7.27 7.44 -26.46
N LEU A 146 -7.78 7.34 -27.68
CA LEU A 146 -8.22 8.46 -28.52
C LEU A 146 -9.48 8.14 -29.33
N ALA A 147 -10.42 7.36 -28.81
CA ALA A 147 -11.66 7.01 -29.53
C ALA A 147 -12.74 8.09 -29.44
N ARG A 148 -12.72 8.88 -28.39
CA ARG A 148 -13.74 9.88 -28.06
C ARG A 148 -13.21 11.28 -28.28
N GLU A 149 -14.06 12.23 -28.58
CA GLU A 149 -13.68 13.64 -28.71
C GLU A 149 -13.12 14.22 -27.42
N ASP A 150 -13.58 13.73 -26.27
CA ASP A 150 -13.10 14.14 -24.93
C ASP A 150 -11.88 13.36 -24.41
N ASP A 151 -11.26 12.51 -25.26
CA ASP A 151 -10.02 11.82 -24.91
C ASP A 151 -8.81 12.74 -25.11
N GLN A 152 -8.01 12.86 -24.06
CA GLN A 152 -6.90 13.79 -23.98
C GLN A 152 -5.56 13.11 -23.70
N ILE A 153 -4.47 13.72 -24.15
CA ILE A 153 -3.11 13.24 -23.91
C ILE A 153 -2.23 14.32 -23.29
N VAL A 154 -1.41 13.94 -22.33
CA VAL A 154 -0.21 14.64 -21.88
C VAL A 154 0.99 13.72 -22.11
N LEU A 155 1.91 14.13 -22.95
CA LEU A 155 3.17 13.46 -23.21
C LEU A 155 4.31 14.32 -22.62
N ALA A 156 5.02 13.81 -21.62
CA ALA A 156 6.06 14.57 -20.95
C ALA A 156 7.26 13.70 -20.58
N GLY A 157 8.42 14.31 -20.50
CA GLY A 157 9.65 13.64 -20.13
C GLY A 157 10.88 14.21 -20.77
N ASP A 158 11.94 13.41 -20.78
CA ASP A 158 13.20 13.72 -21.44
C ASP A 158 13.21 13.09 -22.84
N PHE A 159 13.09 13.95 -23.84
CA PHE A 159 13.06 13.54 -25.25
C PHE A 159 14.45 13.44 -25.86
N ASN A 160 15.46 14.04 -25.25
CA ASN A 160 16.84 14.09 -25.78
C ASN A 160 16.89 14.48 -27.26
N ARG A 161 16.09 15.48 -27.64
CA ARG A 161 15.99 16.01 -29.00
C ARG A 161 16.05 17.54 -28.98
N HIS A 162 16.77 18.11 -29.93
CA HIS A 162 16.96 19.53 -30.08
C HIS A 162 16.43 20.02 -31.43
N HIS A 163 15.67 21.11 -31.41
CA HIS A 163 15.09 21.68 -32.61
C HIS A 163 14.73 23.15 -32.41
N PRO A 164 14.86 24.04 -33.43
CA PRO A 164 14.49 25.46 -33.33
C PRO A 164 13.04 25.74 -32.90
N MET A 165 12.14 24.76 -32.98
CA MET A 165 10.75 24.89 -32.50
C MET A 165 10.65 25.09 -30.98
N TRP A 166 11.56 24.53 -30.20
CA TRP A 166 11.48 24.58 -28.74
C TRP A 166 12.76 25.08 -28.05
N ASP A 167 13.93 24.89 -28.60
CA ASP A 167 15.17 25.39 -28.04
C ASP A 167 15.33 26.91 -28.30
N ASP A 168 16.29 27.54 -27.65
CA ASP A 168 16.68 28.91 -27.88
C ASP A 168 17.40 29.04 -29.25
N GLU A 169 17.15 30.10 -29.96
CA GLU A 169 17.81 30.36 -31.27
C GLU A 169 19.34 30.54 -31.15
N ALA A 170 19.82 30.95 -29.97
CA ALA A 170 21.24 31.06 -29.67
C ALA A 170 21.97 29.70 -29.52
N ASP A 171 21.23 28.59 -29.52
CA ASP A 171 21.77 27.25 -29.40
C ASP A 171 22.05 26.53 -30.73
N ASP A 172 22.42 27.27 -31.78
CA ASP A 172 22.74 26.78 -33.15
C ASP A 172 23.65 25.55 -33.15
N ARG A 173 24.56 25.44 -32.20
CA ARG A 173 25.46 24.28 -32.02
C ARG A 173 24.71 22.94 -31.82
N LEU A 174 23.45 22.98 -31.43
CA LEU A 174 22.61 21.80 -31.18
C LEU A 174 21.86 21.35 -32.45
N PHE A 175 21.80 22.21 -33.49
CA PHE A 175 20.98 22.00 -34.68
C PHE A 175 21.78 21.40 -35.83
N THR A 176 22.51 20.31 -35.54
CA THR A 176 23.22 19.59 -36.60
C THR A 176 22.21 18.86 -37.50
N PRO A 177 22.56 18.58 -38.80
CA PRO A 177 21.64 17.84 -39.69
C PRO A 177 21.10 16.55 -39.10
N ARG A 178 21.95 15.80 -38.43
CA ARG A 178 21.55 14.56 -37.73
C ARG A 178 20.58 14.80 -36.57
N ALA A 179 20.84 15.86 -35.77
CA ALA A 179 19.96 16.20 -34.63
C ALA A 179 18.57 16.61 -35.13
N LEU A 180 18.51 17.37 -36.24
CA LEU A 180 17.24 17.78 -36.85
C LEU A 180 16.48 16.58 -37.45
N GLU A 181 17.18 15.65 -38.12
CA GLU A 181 16.57 14.40 -38.61
C GLU A 181 15.98 13.55 -37.47
N ASP A 182 16.74 13.40 -36.37
CA ASP A 182 16.28 12.68 -35.22
C ASP A 182 15.13 13.38 -34.46
N ALA A 183 15.09 14.72 -34.46
CA ALA A 183 13.98 15.51 -33.95
C ALA A 183 12.74 15.41 -34.87
N GLY A 184 12.92 15.24 -36.17
CA GLY A 184 11.86 15.05 -37.15
C GLY A 184 10.94 13.88 -36.77
N LYS A 185 11.48 12.77 -36.25
CA LYS A 185 10.70 11.60 -35.76
C LYS A 185 9.80 11.95 -34.58
N LEU A 186 10.21 12.87 -33.71
CA LEU A 186 9.37 13.38 -32.63
C LEU A 186 8.30 14.31 -33.17
N ILE A 187 8.66 15.21 -34.08
CA ILE A 187 7.74 16.16 -34.71
C ILE A 187 6.61 15.41 -35.47
N GLU A 188 6.94 14.35 -36.19
CA GLU A 188 5.94 13.50 -36.83
C GLU A 188 4.96 12.90 -35.81
N LEU A 189 5.46 12.35 -34.70
CA LEU A 189 4.61 11.79 -33.64
C LEU A 189 3.69 12.86 -33.03
N LEU A 190 4.21 14.06 -32.78
CA LEU A 190 3.45 15.18 -32.22
C LEU A 190 2.35 15.65 -33.19
N ALA A 191 2.67 15.70 -34.49
CA ALA A 191 1.72 16.05 -35.54
C ALA A 191 0.62 15.00 -35.70
N ASP A 192 0.97 13.70 -35.70
CA ASP A 192 0.01 12.59 -35.78
C ASP A 192 -1.02 12.63 -34.63
N LEU A 193 -0.64 13.16 -33.46
CA LEU A 193 -1.48 13.28 -32.27
C LEU A 193 -2.05 14.67 -32.06
N ASN A 194 -1.76 15.64 -32.94
CA ASN A 194 -2.13 17.06 -32.82
C ASN A 194 -1.78 17.66 -31.44
N LEU A 195 -0.54 17.43 -30.96
CA LEU A 195 -0.10 17.89 -29.65
C LEU A 195 0.54 19.27 -29.72
N LYS A 196 0.15 20.14 -28.78
CA LYS A 196 0.71 21.48 -28.58
C LYS A 196 1.78 21.46 -27.49
N MET A 197 2.76 22.33 -27.63
CA MET A 197 3.84 22.53 -26.66
C MET A 197 3.35 23.36 -25.46
N ALA A 198 3.42 22.81 -24.26
CA ALA A 198 2.95 23.50 -23.04
C ALA A 198 3.95 24.53 -22.51
N LEU A 199 5.25 24.32 -22.70
CA LEU A 199 6.30 25.25 -22.26
C LEU A 199 6.64 26.25 -23.35
N PRO A 200 6.90 27.53 -23.03
CA PRO A 200 7.39 28.53 -24.01
C PRO A 200 8.70 28.12 -24.66
N LYS A 201 8.88 28.51 -25.93
CA LYS A 201 10.14 28.35 -26.65
C LYS A 201 11.31 28.99 -25.88
N GLY A 202 12.51 28.40 -25.97
CA GLY A 202 13.74 28.93 -25.39
C GLY A 202 13.87 28.81 -23.86
N GLN A 203 12.92 28.18 -23.17
CA GLN A 203 13.06 27.97 -21.73
C GLN A 203 13.89 26.71 -21.41
N PRO A 204 15.13 26.87 -20.86
CA PRO A 204 16.02 25.74 -20.65
C PRO A 204 15.55 24.82 -19.52
N THR A 205 15.74 23.53 -19.72
CA THR A 205 15.43 22.46 -18.72
C THR A 205 16.67 21.70 -18.26
N LEU A 206 17.84 21.97 -18.85
CA LEU A 206 19.11 21.36 -18.48
C LEU A 206 20.22 22.40 -18.41
N GLU A 207 21.11 22.23 -17.41
CA GLU A 207 22.40 22.95 -17.31
C GLU A 207 23.53 21.93 -17.39
N HIS A 208 24.24 21.88 -18.49
CA HIS A 208 25.30 20.89 -18.69
C HIS A 208 26.38 20.96 -17.60
N MET A 209 26.70 19.80 -17.00
CA MET A 209 27.56 19.72 -15.81
C MET A 209 28.95 20.34 -15.99
N VAL A 210 29.57 20.19 -17.15
CA VAL A 210 30.94 20.65 -17.46
C VAL A 210 30.92 22.03 -18.10
N THR A 211 30.23 22.18 -19.21
CA THR A 211 30.26 23.40 -20.02
C THR A 211 29.41 24.54 -19.48
N LYS A 212 28.54 24.26 -18.53
CA LYS A 212 27.57 25.20 -17.96
C LYS A 212 26.59 25.81 -18.96
N LYS A 213 26.58 25.30 -20.19
CA LYS A 213 25.63 25.71 -21.21
C LYS A 213 24.25 25.16 -20.91
N TYR A 214 23.25 25.93 -21.25
CA TYR A 214 21.85 25.54 -21.08
C TYR A 214 21.30 24.90 -22.34
N SER A 215 20.35 23.99 -22.22
CA SER A 215 19.61 23.37 -23.34
C SER A 215 18.26 22.87 -22.87
N ARG A 216 17.43 22.35 -23.78
CA ARG A 216 16.06 21.92 -23.48
C ARG A 216 15.77 20.53 -24.02
N PRO A 217 16.29 19.47 -23.39
CA PRO A 217 15.91 18.09 -23.73
C PRO A 217 14.54 17.67 -23.22
N ASP A 218 14.06 18.27 -22.11
CA ASP A 218 12.77 17.95 -21.49
C ASP A 218 11.65 18.83 -22.04
N ASN A 219 10.47 18.23 -22.26
CA ASN A 219 9.31 18.92 -22.77
C ASN A 219 8.01 18.34 -22.22
N ILE A 220 6.92 19.12 -22.33
CA ILE A 220 5.55 18.71 -22.09
C ILE A 220 4.72 19.10 -23.31
N TRP A 221 4.07 18.10 -23.89
CA TRP A 221 3.17 18.20 -25.01
C TRP A 221 1.77 17.74 -24.61
N CYS A 222 0.74 18.41 -25.06
CA CYS A 222 -0.63 18.04 -24.71
C CYS A 222 -1.61 18.36 -25.82
N THR A 223 -2.76 17.72 -25.79
CA THR A 223 -3.91 18.04 -26.64
C THR A 223 -4.39 19.47 -26.36
N GLU A 224 -5.10 20.06 -27.31
CA GLU A 224 -5.54 21.46 -27.29
C GLU A 224 -6.38 21.77 -26.05
N ASP A 225 -7.39 20.95 -25.73
CA ASP A 225 -8.25 21.16 -24.57
C ASP A 225 -7.49 21.15 -23.24
N ILE A 226 -6.45 20.30 -23.11
CA ILE A 226 -5.57 20.32 -21.94
C ILE A 226 -4.70 21.56 -21.93
N TYR A 227 -4.21 22.00 -23.09
CA TYR A 227 -3.41 23.23 -23.19
C TYR A 227 -4.20 24.44 -22.63
N ASP A 228 -5.47 24.57 -22.99
CA ASP A 228 -6.34 25.65 -22.52
C ASP A 228 -6.67 25.55 -21.02
N GLN A 229 -6.58 24.36 -20.45
CA GLN A 229 -6.79 24.12 -19.01
C GLN A 229 -5.54 24.29 -18.16
N ILE A 230 -4.36 24.51 -18.77
CA ILE A 230 -3.11 24.73 -18.03
C ILE A 230 -3.14 26.15 -17.43
N VAL A 231 -3.22 26.23 -16.10
CA VAL A 231 -3.23 27.51 -15.39
C VAL A 231 -1.84 28.00 -15.02
N ARG A 232 -0.88 27.09 -14.95
CA ARG A 232 0.52 27.42 -14.64
C ARG A 232 1.43 26.31 -15.13
N TYR A 233 2.51 26.71 -15.72
CA TYR A 233 3.68 25.88 -16.00
C TYR A 233 4.95 26.65 -15.59
N GLU A 234 5.95 25.98 -15.08
CA GLU A 234 7.22 26.61 -14.75
C GLU A 234 8.36 25.60 -14.69
N VAL A 235 9.53 26.02 -15.13
CA VAL A 235 10.79 25.38 -14.79
C VAL A 235 11.24 25.96 -13.45
N ASP A 236 11.21 25.16 -12.38
CA ASP A 236 11.53 25.66 -11.03
C ASP A 236 12.93 25.21 -10.57
N PRO A 237 13.95 26.06 -10.73
CA PRO A 237 15.31 25.74 -10.30
C PRO A 237 15.44 25.58 -8.79
N SER A 238 14.51 26.12 -8.00
CA SER A 238 14.57 26.05 -6.53
C SER A 238 14.24 24.68 -5.97
N ILE A 239 13.58 23.82 -6.76
CA ILE A 239 13.27 22.45 -6.38
C ILE A 239 14.16 21.42 -7.07
N ARG A 240 15.14 21.86 -7.88
CA ARG A 240 16.15 20.98 -8.49
C ARG A 240 16.92 20.23 -7.40
N PRO A 241 16.93 18.87 -7.40
CA PRO A 241 17.75 18.10 -6.49
C PRO A 241 19.26 18.31 -6.73
N PRO A 242 20.12 18.07 -5.73
CA PRO A 242 21.57 18.04 -5.98
C PRO A 242 21.93 16.84 -6.87
N ALA A 243 23.03 16.96 -7.60
CA ALA A 243 23.58 15.93 -8.48
C ALA A 243 22.65 15.44 -9.60
N THR A 244 21.78 16.32 -10.09
CA THR A 244 21.17 16.25 -11.43
C THR A 244 21.42 17.56 -12.16
N ASP A 245 21.54 17.48 -13.46
CA ASP A 245 21.71 18.60 -14.39
C ASP A 245 20.39 19.12 -14.95
N HIS A 246 19.31 18.35 -14.81
CA HIS A 246 17.97 18.73 -15.23
C HIS A 246 17.25 19.61 -14.21
N PHE A 247 16.42 20.53 -14.72
CA PHE A 247 15.50 21.33 -13.91
C PHE A 247 14.12 20.67 -13.88
N PRO A 248 13.44 20.67 -12.73
CA PRO A 248 12.06 20.19 -12.64
C PRO A 248 11.10 21.10 -13.42
N ILE A 249 10.13 20.47 -14.07
CA ILE A 249 9.02 21.14 -14.72
C ILE A 249 7.75 20.88 -13.90
N ALA A 250 7.12 21.96 -13.43
CA ALA A 250 5.86 21.93 -12.69
C ALA A 250 4.71 22.37 -13.61
N THR A 251 3.65 21.56 -13.70
CA THR A 251 2.47 21.85 -14.51
C THR A 251 1.21 21.70 -13.67
N TYR A 252 0.33 22.71 -13.75
CA TYR A 252 -0.92 22.77 -13.02
C TYR A 252 -2.08 22.89 -14.01
N ILE A 253 -2.97 21.90 -14.02
CA ILE A 253 -4.10 21.81 -14.95
C ILE A 253 -5.40 21.95 -14.14
N THR A 254 -6.33 22.76 -14.60
CA THR A 254 -7.67 22.87 -14.00
C THR A 254 -8.48 21.65 -14.43
N LEU A 255 -8.36 20.56 -13.67
CA LEU A 255 -9.02 19.31 -13.96
C LEU A 255 -9.52 18.69 -12.64
N PRO A 256 -10.85 18.59 -12.44
CA PRO A 256 -11.41 18.06 -11.21
C PRO A 256 -11.06 16.58 -11.02
N GLN A 257 -10.42 16.25 -9.91
CA GLN A 257 -10.01 14.88 -9.58
C GLN A 257 -10.83 14.35 -8.40
N LYS A 258 -11.29 13.10 -8.53
CA LYS A 258 -11.90 12.38 -7.42
C LYS A 258 -10.83 11.99 -6.40
N ARG A 259 -10.90 12.61 -5.21
CA ARG A 259 -9.94 12.35 -4.12
C ARG A 259 -10.55 11.48 -3.05
N VAL A 260 -9.70 10.69 -2.41
CA VAL A 260 -10.07 9.94 -1.19
C VAL A 260 -9.81 10.85 0.00
N THR A 261 -10.84 11.10 0.79
CA THR A 261 -10.67 11.74 2.10
C THR A 261 -10.04 10.72 3.05
N PRO A 262 -8.82 10.92 3.53
CA PRO A 262 -8.22 10.03 4.51
C PRO A 262 -9.09 10.02 5.76
N LYS A 263 -9.42 8.83 6.28
CA LYS A 263 -9.93 8.73 7.66
C LYS A 263 -8.85 9.22 8.62
N ASP A 264 -9.26 10.01 9.61
CA ASP A 264 -8.38 10.36 10.72
C ASP A 264 -7.92 9.07 11.40
N SER A 265 -6.66 9.02 11.73
CA SER A 265 -6.08 7.89 12.47
C SER A 265 -5.58 8.36 13.82
N TYR A 266 -5.82 7.58 14.85
CA TYR A 266 -5.40 7.88 16.21
C TYR A 266 -3.92 7.54 16.45
N ASN A 267 -3.24 8.35 17.27
CA ASN A 267 -1.84 8.14 17.65
C ASN A 267 -1.72 7.52 19.05
N PHE A 268 -1.92 6.24 19.17
CA PHE A 268 -1.83 5.51 20.44
C PHE A 268 -0.42 5.48 21.06
N ARG A 269 0.62 5.97 20.37
CA ARG A 269 1.97 6.08 20.92
C ARG A 269 2.18 7.38 21.70
N ALA A 270 1.33 8.37 21.48
CA ALA A 270 1.39 9.68 22.12
C ALA A 270 0.26 9.90 23.14
N VAL A 271 -0.36 8.81 23.61
CA VAL A 271 -1.44 8.87 24.61
C VAL A 271 -0.85 9.05 25.99
N ASP A 272 -1.41 9.98 26.76
CA ASP A 272 -1.28 10.01 28.20
C ASP A 272 -2.17 8.90 28.79
N TRP A 273 -1.54 7.83 29.23
CA TRP A 273 -2.28 6.66 29.70
C TRP A 273 -2.88 6.84 31.09
N GLU A 274 -2.34 7.72 31.92
CA GLU A 274 -2.91 8.01 33.24
C GLU A 274 -4.23 8.76 33.08
N ASP A 275 -4.23 9.86 32.31
CA ASP A 275 -5.45 10.62 31.98
C ASP A 275 -6.49 9.74 31.24
N PHE A 276 -6.04 8.85 30.35
CA PHE A 276 -6.93 7.91 29.66
C PHE A 276 -7.62 6.95 30.63
N GLN A 277 -6.87 6.34 31.55
CA GLN A 277 -7.37 5.39 32.56
C GLN A 277 -8.35 6.06 33.53
N GLU A 278 -8.03 7.26 34.03
CA GLU A 278 -8.91 8.05 34.89
C GLU A 278 -10.23 8.38 34.20
N ASN A 279 -10.15 8.86 32.95
CA ASN A 279 -11.36 9.17 32.17
C ASN A 279 -12.20 7.92 31.88
N LEU A 280 -11.55 6.80 31.52
CA LEU A 280 -12.23 5.53 31.34
C LEU A 280 -12.94 5.07 32.63
N ALA A 281 -12.28 5.17 33.79
CA ALA A 281 -12.86 4.79 35.08
C ALA A 281 -14.11 5.64 35.40
N ILE A 282 -14.05 6.96 35.15
CA ILE A 282 -15.22 7.85 35.35
C ILE A 282 -16.38 7.42 34.43
N ARG A 283 -16.11 7.17 33.13
CA ARG A 283 -17.16 6.79 32.18
C ARG A 283 -17.74 5.40 32.45
N LEU A 284 -16.96 4.49 33.02
CA LEU A 284 -17.46 3.18 33.45
C LEU A 284 -18.48 3.28 34.58
N LEU A 285 -18.53 4.37 35.36
CA LEU A 285 -19.58 4.64 36.33
C LEU A 285 -20.95 5.00 35.71
N GLU A 286 -20.94 5.40 34.42
CA GLU A 286 -22.16 5.77 33.68
C GLU A 286 -22.92 4.52 33.15
N ILE A 287 -22.28 3.36 33.17
CA ILE A 287 -22.88 2.10 32.74
C ILE A 287 -23.12 1.16 33.95
N PRO A 288 -24.00 0.17 33.83
CA PRO A 288 -24.23 -0.80 34.91
C PRO A 288 -22.93 -1.45 35.38
N PRO A 289 -22.73 -1.60 36.70
CA PRO A 289 -21.52 -2.22 37.24
C PRO A 289 -21.39 -3.68 36.79
N PRO A 290 -20.17 -4.23 36.80
CA PRO A 290 -19.93 -5.61 36.39
C PRO A 290 -20.67 -6.57 37.33
N GLN A 291 -21.52 -7.40 36.73
CA GLN A 291 -22.34 -8.37 37.47
C GLN A 291 -22.66 -9.60 36.59
N PRO A 292 -23.04 -10.74 37.20
CA PRO A 292 -23.49 -11.92 36.46
C PRO A 292 -24.69 -11.59 35.57
N LEU A 293 -24.57 -11.84 34.27
CA LEU A 293 -25.61 -11.58 33.27
C LEU A 293 -26.64 -12.72 33.29
N ARG A 294 -27.94 -12.39 33.27
CA ARG A 294 -29.04 -13.33 33.43
C ARG A 294 -29.89 -13.55 32.18
N SER A 295 -29.78 -12.68 31.19
CA SER A 295 -30.49 -12.78 29.92
C SER A 295 -29.61 -12.37 28.72
N GLU A 296 -30.01 -12.85 27.55
CA GLU A 296 -29.34 -12.48 26.29
C GLU A 296 -29.39 -10.97 26.04
N GLN A 297 -30.52 -10.34 26.34
CA GLN A 297 -30.64 -8.88 26.20
C GLN A 297 -29.64 -8.16 27.09
N GLN A 298 -29.57 -8.51 28.38
CA GLN A 298 -28.56 -7.92 29.30
C GLN A 298 -27.12 -8.12 28.79
N PHE A 299 -26.85 -9.28 28.18
CA PHE A 299 -25.54 -9.56 27.61
C PHE A 299 -25.22 -8.66 26.42
N GLN A 300 -26.17 -8.47 25.48
CA GLN A 300 -25.98 -7.60 24.31
C GLN A 300 -25.78 -6.14 24.77
N GLU A 301 -26.63 -5.64 25.68
CA GLU A 301 -26.52 -4.29 26.23
C GLU A 301 -25.20 -4.07 26.99
N ALA A 302 -24.76 -5.02 27.80
CA ALA A 302 -23.49 -4.90 28.54
C ALA A 302 -22.28 -4.85 27.60
N ALA A 303 -22.28 -5.67 26.54
CA ALA A 303 -21.21 -5.68 25.55
C ALA A 303 -21.19 -4.39 24.71
N GLU A 304 -22.35 -3.87 24.33
CA GLU A 304 -22.49 -2.63 23.59
C GLU A 304 -22.06 -1.43 24.42
N ASN A 305 -22.54 -1.31 25.67
CA ASN A 305 -22.19 -0.23 26.58
C ASN A 305 -20.68 -0.19 26.86
N LEU A 306 -20.07 -1.34 27.16
CA LEU A 306 -18.63 -1.42 27.37
C LEU A 306 -17.84 -0.98 26.13
N THR A 307 -18.27 -1.43 24.94
CA THR A 307 -17.62 -1.05 23.67
C THR A 307 -17.75 0.46 23.43
N ALA A 308 -18.94 1.02 23.64
CA ALA A 308 -19.19 2.45 23.45
C ALA A 308 -18.36 3.32 24.39
N VAL A 309 -18.29 2.97 25.67
CA VAL A 309 -17.48 3.70 26.66
C VAL A 309 -15.99 3.73 26.28
N ILE A 310 -15.43 2.59 25.83
CA ILE A 310 -14.04 2.52 25.39
C ILE A 310 -13.84 3.39 24.13
N GLN A 311 -14.76 3.33 23.15
CA GLN A 311 -14.69 4.13 21.93
C GLN A 311 -14.77 5.64 22.22
N ASP A 312 -15.66 6.06 23.13
CA ASP A 312 -15.80 7.46 23.51
C ASP A 312 -14.55 7.97 24.25
N THR A 313 -13.95 7.15 25.08
CA THR A 313 -12.66 7.48 25.71
C THR A 313 -11.56 7.63 24.67
N ILE A 314 -11.50 6.73 23.66
CA ILE A 314 -10.55 6.85 22.53
C ILE A 314 -10.77 8.16 21.78
N ARG A 315 -12.01 8.49 21.42
CA ARG A 315 -12.33 9.72 20.67
C ARG A 315 -11.91 10.99 21.40
N THR A 316 -12.02 10.99 22.73
CA THR A 316 -11.78 12.19 23.53
C THR A 316 -10.34 12.32 24.03
N ARG A 317 -9.62 11.21 24.24
CA ARG A 317 -8.30 11.20 24.90
C ARG A 317 -7.14 10.81 23.99
N VAL A 318 -7.41 10.18 22.83
CA VAL A 318 -6.34 9.80 21.92
C VAL A 318 -6.09 10.90 20.90
N PRO A 319 -4.87 11.44 20.80
CA PRO A 319 -4.55 12.46 19.82
C PRO A 319 -4.65 11.88 18.38
N VAL A 320 -5.17 12.68 17.46
CA VAL A 320 -5.22 12.33 16.04
C VAL A 320 -3.83 12.44 15.44
N ASN A 321 -3.46 11.48 14.59
CA ASN A 321 -2.23 11.53 13.82
C ASN A 321 -2.24 12.75 12.91
N LYS A 322 -1.32 13.67 13.14
CA LYS A 322 -1.03 14.77 12.21
C LYS A 322 0.09 14.27 11.28
N PRO A 323 -0.20 13.87 10.02
CA PRO A 323 0.86 13.44 9.13
C PRO A 323 1.83 14.59 8.91
N CYS A 324 3.03 14.45 9.45
CA CYS A 324 4.11 15.38 9.21
C CYS A 324 4.89 14.89 7.97
N PRO A 325 4.91 15.61 6.86
CA PRO A 325 5.67 15.23 5.67
C PRO A 325 7.18 15.20 5.93
N PHE A 326 7.62 15.79 7.03
CA PHE A 326 9.02 15.90 7.41
C PHE A 326 9.44 14.96 8.56
N SER A 327 8.62 14.01 8.96
CA SER A 327 8.92 13.05 10.04
C SER A 327 9.99 12.02 9.65
N LYS A 328 11.12 12.47 9.16
CA LYS A 328 12.27 11.61 8.89
C LYS A 328 13.22 11.73 10.06
N ARG A 329 13.44 10.61 10.76
CA ARG A 329 14.24 10.56 11.98
C ARG A 329 15.65 11.11 11.83
N TRP A 330 16.23 11.00 10.62
CA TRP A 330 17.56 11.50 10.29
C TRP A 330 17.61 12.96 9.82
N TRP A 331 16.45 13.63 9.64
CA TRP A 331 16.41 15.04 9.22
C TRP A 331 16.63 15.96 10.41
N ASN A 332 17.54 16.93 10.28
CA ASN A 332 17.89 17.88 11.32
C ASN A 332 17.79 19.34 10.88
N GLY A 333 17.99 20.25 11.82
CA GLY A 333 17.93 21.70 11.59
C GLY A 333 19.01 22.20 10.64
N ASP A 334 20.21 21.59 10.65
CA ASP A 334 21.32 21.97 9.77
C ASP A 334 21.00 21.65 8.29
N LEU A 335 20.46 20.47 8.02
CA LEU A 335 19.97 20.11 6.68
C LEU A 335 18.91 21.10 6.17
N SER A 336 18.05 21.58 7.06
CA SER A 336 17.02 22.57 6.71
C SER A 336 17.64 23.92 6.32
N LYS A 337 18.68 24.38 7.06
CA LYS A 337 19.41 25.60 6.74
C LYS A 337 20.15 25.48 5.41
N LYS A 338 20.92 24.40 5.20
CA LYS A 338 21.65 24.14 3.95
C LYS A 338 20.70 24.07 2.76
N LYS A 339 19.54 23.42 2.90
CA LYS A 339 18.49 23.36 1.88
C LYS A 339 17.96 24.73 1.49
N ASN A 340 17.64 25.58 2.49
CA ASN A 340 17.10 26.92 2.23
C ASN A 340 18.14 27.82 1.55
N ASN A 341 19.40 27.72 1.95
CA ASN A 341 20.49 28.45 1.28
C ASN A 341 20.66 28.00 -0.17
N MET A 342 20.72 26.69 -0.42
CA MET A 342 20.78 26.14 -1.78
C MET A 342 19.63 26.62 -2.67
N LYS A 343 18.38 26.64 -2.14
CA LYS A 343 17.22 27.16 -2.88
C LYS A 343 17.37 28.63 -3.28
N LYS A 344 17.83 29.48 -2.35
CA LYS A 344 18.07 30.90 -2.59
C LYS A 344 19.10 31.09 -3.70
N LEU A 345 20.23 30.41 -3.59
CA LEU A 345 21.30 30.46 -4.57
C LEU A 345 20.87 29.89 -5.94
N SER A 346 20.05 28.87 -5.95
CA SER A 346 19.53 28.28 -7.19
C SER A 346 18.66 29.25 -7.99
N ARG A 347 17.81 30.02 -7.31
CA ARG A 347 17.01 31.08 -7.95
C ARG A 347 17.88 32.20 -8.47
N LEU A 348 18.91 32.59 -7.72
CA LEU A 348 19.81 33.64 -8.09
C LEU A 348 20.64 33.24 -9.32
N ALA A 349 21.27 32.09 -9.31
CA ALA A 349 22.04 31.58 -10.43
C ALA A 349 21.19 31.42 -11.71
N TYR A 350 19.95 30.96 -11.60
CA TYR A 350 19.04 30.86 -12.74
C TYR A 350 18.66 32.25 -13.31
N ARG A 351 18.51 33.25 -12.46
CA ARG A 351 18.27 34.63 -12.88
C ARG A 351 19.42 35.16 -13.73
N PHE A 352 20.66 34.85 -13.32
CA PHE A 352 21.88 35.27 -14.02
C PHE A 352 22.43 34.23 -15.00
N ARG A 353 21.57 33.30 -15.49
CA ARG A 353 21.98 32.23 -16.41
C ARG A 353 22.61 32.69 -17.71
N ALA A 354 22.27 33.89 -18.17
CA ALA A 354 22.90 34.52 -19.36
C ALA A 354 24.32 35.03 -19.12
N LEU A 355 24.78 35.11 -17.86
CA LEU A 355 26.10 35.55 -17.44
C LEU A 355 26.89 34.37 -16.85
N PRO A 356 27.64 33.59 -17.67
CA PRO A 356 28.30 32.35 -17.20
C PRO A 356 29.29 32.54 -16.05
N ASP A 357 29.94 33.70 -16.00
CA ASP A 357 30.97 34.02 -15.00
C ASP A 357 30.43 34.67 -13.73
N HIS A 358 29.11 34.77 -13.58
CA HIS A 358 28.50 35.34 -12.37
C HIS A 358 28.77 34.49 -11.14
N GLU A 359 29.22 35.11 -10.04
CA GLU A 359 29.63 34.43 -8.78
C GLU A 359 28.59 33.43 -8.21
N SER A 360 27.30 33.73 -8.40
CA SER A 360 26.20 32.86 -7.93
C SER A 360 26.27 31.41 -8.46
N HIS A 361 26.88 31.17 -9.62
CA HIS A 361 27.05 29.84 -10.19
C HIS A 361 28.06 29.00 -9.38
N ALA A 362 29.16 29.63 -8.93
CA ALA A 362 30.16 28.99 -8.09
C ALA A 362 29.63 28.73 -6.68
N GLU A 363 28.93 29.69 -6.10
CA GLU A 363 28.28 29.56 -4.78
C GLU A 363 27.22 28.49 -4.77
N LEU A 364 26.36 28.44 -5.78
CA LEU A 364 25.35 27.37 -5.90
C LEU A 364 25.99 25.97 -5.99
N ARG A 365 27.09 25.84 -6.76
CA ARG A 365 27.79 24.56 -6.88
C ARG A 365 28.31 24.08 -5.52
N LYS A 366 28.96 24.98 -4.78
CA LYS A 366 29.46 24.73 -3.44
C LYS A 366 28.32 24.31 -2.50
N ALA A 367 27.26 25.11 -2.44
CA ALA A 367 26.08 24.81 -1.57
C ALA A 367 25.40 23.49 -1.92
N ARG A 368 25.31 23.10 -3.21
CA ARG A 368 24.76 21.81 -3.63
C ARG A 368 25.59 20.63 -3.16
N ASN A 369 26.91 20.72 -3.29
CA ASN A 369 27.83 19.66 -2.85
C ASN A 369 27.73 19.49 -1.33
N GLU A 370 27.86 20.57 -0.57
CA GLU A 370 27.75 20.57 0.89
C GLU A 370 26.41 20.00 1.38
N TYR A 371 25.32 20.37 0.74
CA TYR A 371 24.00 19.84 1.08
C TYR A 371 23.84 18.35 0.71
N GLY A 372 24.33 17.95 -0.46
CA GLY A 372 24.32 16.55 -0.90
C GLY A 372 25.13 15.62 0.01
N GLU A 373 26.30 16.07 0.46
CA GLU A 373 27.15 15.33 1.40
C GLU A 373 26.51 15.24 2.78
N ALA A 374 25.92 16.33 3.28
CA ALA A 374 25.24 16.36 4.55
C ALA A 374 24.01 15.41 4.61
N ILE A 375 23.30 15.23 3.49
CA ILE A 375 22.21 14.23 3.40
C ILE A 375 22.75 12.80 3.56
N VAL A 376 23.85 12.49 2.88
CA VAL A 376 24.43 11.14 2.94
C VAL A 376 24.94 10.86 4.36
N GLU A 377 25.63 11.81 4.97
CA GLU A 377 26.16 11.70 6.31
C GLU A 377 25.07 11.52 7.37
N ALA A 378 24.04 12.38 7.35
CA ALA A 378 22.93 12.26 8.30
C ALA A 378 22.19 10.92 8.19
N LYS A 379 22.12 10.34 6.99
CA LYS A 379 21.51 9.01 6.81
C LYS A 379 22.40 7.89 7.29
N ARG A 380 23.71 8.01 7.03
CA ARG A 380 24.69 7.03 7.49
C ARG A 380 24.70 6.97 9.01
N GLY A 381 24.87 8.11 9.67
CA GLY A 381 24.85 8.18 11.13
C GLY A 381 23.57 7.61 11.74
N HIS A 382 22.41 8.00 11.21
CA HIS A 382 21.14 7.42 11.69
C HIS A 382 21.02 5.91 11.48
N TRP A 383 21.61 5.36 10.42
CA TRP A 383 21.62 3.93 10.15
C TRP A 383 22.59 3.19 11.10
N GLU A 384 23.76 3.76 11.35
CA GLU A 384 24.74 3.27 12.31
C GLU A 384 24.16 3.25 13.73
N ASP A 385 23.57 4.36 14.18
CA ASP A 385 22.84 4.44 15.47
C ASP A 385 21.73 3.40 15.58
N PHE A 386 20.98 3.16 14.49
CA PHE A 386 19.94 2.13 14.46
C PHE A 386 20.53 0.71 14.63
N LEU A 387 21.64 0.40 13.97
CA LEU A 387 22.28 -0.91 14.06
C LEU A 387 22.93 -1.15 15.43
N GLU A 388 23.55 -0.12 16.02
CA GLU A 388 24.16 -0.20 17.35
C GLU A 388 23.15 -0.45 18.47
N ASN A 389 21.94 0.10 18.32
CA ASN A 389 20.85 -0.04 19.29
C ASN A 389 19.82 -1.09 18.90
N ALA A 390 20.09 -1.93 17.90
CA ALA A 390 19.12 -2.87 17.32
C ALA A 390 18.89 -4.08 18.24
N SER A 391 17.64 -4.36 18.57
CA SER A 391 17.18 -5.60 19.17
C SER A 391 17.19 -6.75 18.14
N GLU A 392 17.00 -8.01 18.59
CA GLU A 392 16.83 -9.15 17.67
C GLU A 392 15.74 -8.94 16.63
N GLN A 393 14.61 -8.31 17.01
CA GLN A 393 13.50 -8.00 16.09
C GLN A 393 13.88 -6.93 15.08
N ASP A 394 14.71 -5.97 15.46
CA ASP A 394 15.20 -4.92 14.58
C ASP A 394 16.21 -5.46 13.57
N LEU A 395 17.03 -6.44 13.94
CA LEU A 395 17.94 -7.14 13.03
C LEU A 395 17.18 -7.88 11.92
N TRP A 396 16.06 -8.54 12.26
CA TRP A 396 15.18 -9.14 11.25
C TRP A 396 14.52 -8.11 10.35
N THR A 397 14.19 -6.95 10.88
CA THR A 397 13.67 -5.82 10.11
C THR A 397 14.73 -5.27 9.16
N ALA A 398 15.98 -5.10 9.62
CA ALA A 398 17.11 -4.70 8.79
C ALA A 398 17.36 -5.72 7.67
N ASN A 399 17.38 -7.02 7.98
CA ASN A 399 17.58 -8.10 7.01
C ASN A 399 16.49 -8.09 5.92
N ARG A 400 15.24 -7.79 6.24
CA ARG A 400 14.15 -7.64 5.27
C ARG A 400 14.43 -6.52 4.27
N TYR A 401 15.01 -5.39 4.70
CA TYR A 401 15.39 -4.30 3.79
C TYR A 401 16.48 -4.69 2.79
N PHE A 402 17.30 -5.71 3.11
CA PHE A 402 18.33 -6.24 2.21
C PHE A 402 17.81 -7.34 1.28
N ARG A 403 16.82 -8.13 1.69
CA ARG A 403 16.40 -9.34 0.96
C ARG A 403 15.23 -9.15 0.01
N GLU A 404 14.30 -8.27 0.32
CA GLU A 404 13.10 -8.10 -0.52
C GLU A 404 13.25 -6.88 -1.41
N PRO A 405 13.05 -7.02 -2.75
CA PRO A 405 12.64 -5.90 -3.55
C PRO A 405 11.37 -5.37 -2.89
N THR A 406 11.49 -4.23 -2.20
CA THR A 406 10.30 -3.57 -1.66
C THR A 406 9.47 -3.22 -2.88
N GLY A 407 8.44 -4.01 -3.13
CA GLY A 407 7.38 -3.64 -4.03
C GLY A 407 6.89 -2.22 -3.69
N ASP A 408 5.79 -1.82 -4.18
CA ASP A 408 5.13 -0.51 -3.98
C ASP A 408 4.99 -0.01 -2.51
N GLY A 409 5.87 -0.43 -1.61
CA GLY A 409 5.88 -0.05 -0.19
C GLY A 409 4.73 -0.62 0.64
N GLY A 410 4.12 -1.71 0.19
CA GLY A 410 3.04 -2.40 0.91
C GLY A 410 1.70 -1.66 0.92
N LYS A 411 1.59 -0.53 0.24
CA LYS A 411 0.34 0.19 -0.02
C LYS A 411 -0.17 -0.14 -1.41
N SER A 412 -0.22 -1.44 -1.70
CA SER A 412 -0.59 -1.92 -3.02
C SER A 412 -2.04 -1.56 -3.33
N ARG A 413 -2.21 -0.76 -4.34
CA ARG A 413 -3.49 -0.57 -4.99
C ARG A 413 -3.93 -1.90 -5.63
N ILE A 414 -5.22 -2.23 -5.52
CA ILE A 414 -5.81 -3.29 -6.32
C ILE A 414 -6.08 -2.70 -7.71
N PRO A 415 -5.41 -3.18 -8.77
CA PRO A 415 -5.63 -2.70 -10.14
C PRO A 415 -7.05 -3.03 -10.62
N THR A 416 -7.39 -2.69 -11.85
CA THR A 416 -8.57 -3.25 -12.52
C THR A 416 -8.48 -4.76 -12.48
N LEU A 417 -9.53 -5.43 -12.02
CA LEU A 417 -9.56 -6.88 -11.92
C LEU A 417 -10.19 -7.48 -13.16
N LYS A 418 -9.58 -8.54 -13.66
CA LYS A 418 -10.11 -9.40 -14.74
C LYS A 418 -10.83 -10.58 -14.08
N VAL A 419 -12.14 -10.61 -14.19
CA VAL A 419 -13.01 -11.65 -13.63
C VAL A 419 -13.58 -12.47 -14.77
N LYS A 420 -13.43 -13.79 -14.70
CA LYS A 420 -14.09 -14.68 -15.66
C LYS A 420 -15.56 -14.80 -15.29
N ASP A 421 -16.44 -14.54 -16.21
CA ASP A 421 -17.88 -14.80 -16.04
C ASP A 421 -18.14 -16.30 -16.18
N GLU A 422 -18.55 -16.93 -15.11
CA GLU A 422 -18.87 -18.38 -15.09
C GLU A 422 -20.12 -18.72 -15.95
N GLY A 423 -20.97 -17.71 -16.24
CA GLY A 423 -22.22 -17.89 -17.00
C GLY A 423 -22.14 -17.58 -18.52
N ALA A 424 -21.12 -16.87 -18.98
CA ALA A 424 -21.02 -16.37 -20.35
C ALA A 424 -19.74 -16.86 -21.09
N ASN A 425 -19.64 -18.13 -21.40
CA ASN A 425 -18.59 -18.73 -22.27
C ASN A 425 -17.14 -18.26 -21.98
N GLY A 426 -16.80 -17.97 -20.73
CA GLY A 426 -15.44 -17.59 -20.35
C GLY A 426 -15.04 -16.15 -20.71
N LEU A 427 -15.98 -15.28 -21.04
CA LEU A 427 -15.73 -13.86 -21.26
C LEU A 427 -15.10 -13.23 -20.01
N VAL A 428 -14.02 -12.48 -20.20
CA VAL A 428 -13.32 -11.77 -19.14
C VAL A 428 -13.94 -10.38 -18.99
N GLN A 429 -14.55 -10.12 -17.83
CA GLN A 429 -15.08 -8.80 -17.49
C GLN A 429 -14.02 -8.00 -16.73
N GLU A 430 -13.77 -6.76 -17.15
CA GLU A 430 -12.94 -5.81 -16.42
C GLU A 430 -13.74 -5.09 -15.34
N VAL A 431 -13.26 -5.19 -14.09
CA VAL A 431 -13.87 -4.57 -12.92
C VAL A 431 -12.94 -3.48 -12.36
N ASN A 432 -13.29 -2.22 -12.60
CA ASN A 432 -12.49 -1.05 -12.22
C ASN A 432 -12.98 -0.32 -10.97
N THR A 433 -14.30 -0.36 -10.66
CA THR A 433 -14.87 0.33 -9.49
C THR A 433 -14.51 -0.36 -8.17
N ASN A 434 -14.34 0.40 -7.09
CA ASN A 434 -14.05 -0.15 -5.76
C ASN A 434 -15.11 -1.14 -5.29
N ASN A 435 -16.39 -0.84 -5.51
CA ASN A 435 -17.50 -1.72 -5.14
C ASN A 435 -17.48 -3.01 -5.97
N GLY A 436 -17.25 -2.92 -7.29
CA GLY A 436 -17.10 -4.09 -8.14
C GLY A 436 -15.92 -4.98 -7.72
N LYS A 437 -14.75 -4.39 -7.45
CA LYS A 437 -13.57 -5.12 -6.93
C LYS A 437 -13.86 -5.79 -5.60
N ALA A 438 -14.54 -5.10 -4.67
CA ALA A 438 -14.92 -5.67 -3.39
C ALA A 438 -15.86 -6.88 -3.57
N LYS A 439 -16.87 -6.78 -4.44
CA LYS A 439 -17.78 -7.89 -4.78
C LYS A 439 -17.01 -9.08 -5.38
N ALA A 440 -16.17 -8.84 -6.39
CA ALA A 440 -15.37 -9.89 -7.03
C ALA A 440 -14.46 -10.63 -6.05
N LEU A 441 -13.80 -9.90 -5.16
CA LEU A 441 -12.95 -10.48 -4.12
C LEU A 441 -13.76 -11.20 -3.05
N ALA A 442 -14.91 -10.64 -2.64
CA ALA A 442 -15.80 -11.28 -1.67
C ALA A 442 -16.34 -12.63 -2.18
N HIS A 443 -16.73 -12.72 -3.45
CA HIS A 443 -17.15 -13.98 -4.06
C HIS A 443 -16.05 -15.05 -4.03
N LEU A 444 -14.79 -14.66 -4.27
CA LEU A 444 -13.67 -15.59 -4.22
C LEU A 444 -13.32 -16.01 -2.78
N PHE A 445 -13.33 -15.05 -1.84
CA PHE A 445 -12.88 -15.30 -0.47
C PHE A 445 -13.94 -15.95 0.40
N PHE A 446 -15.21 -15.74 0.07
CA PHE A 446 -16.37 -16.23 0.82
C PHE A 446 -17.34 -16.91 -0.16
N PRO A 447 -16.97 -18.10 -0.68
CA PRO A 447 -17.83 -18.82 -1.61
C PRO A 447 -19.17 -19.18 -0.96
N LYS A 448 -20.20 -19.26 -1.76
CA LYS A 448 -21.54 -19.68 -1.31
C LYS A 448 -21.43 -21.08 -0.65
N LYS A 449 -22.02 -21.23 0.52
CA LYS A 449 -22.07 -22.54 1.19
C LYS A 449 -22.91 -23.52 0.35
N PRO A 450 -22.57 -24.82 0.36
CA PRO A 450 -23.39 -25.82 -0.33
C PRO A 450 -24.79 -25.90 0.33
N ASP A 451 -25.80 -26.01 -0.49
CA ASP A 451 -27.20 -26.04 -0.05
C ASP A 451 -27.54 -27.32 0.73
N ILE A 452 -26.75 -28.40 0.56
CA ILE A 452 -26.95 -29.70 1.23
C ILE A 452 -25.74 -29.99 2.13
N SER A 453 -26.00 -30.15 3.43
CA SER A 453 -25.02 -30.67 4.38
C SER A 453 -24.72 -32.15 4.07
N ARG A 454 -23.43 -32.51 3.97
CA ARG A 454 -22.99 -33.91 3.84
C ARG A 454 -22.70 -34.55 5.22
N THR A 455 -23.21 -33.96 6.29
CA THR A 455 -23.10 -34.52 7.64
C THR A 455 -24.14 -35.65 7.79
N PRO A 456 -23.78 -36.83 8.31
CA PRO A 456 -24.73 -37.89 8.55
C PRO A 456 -25.84 -37.44 9.52
N GLU A 457 -27.09 -37.63 9.16
CA GLU A 457 -28.25 -37.19 9.98
C GLU A 457 -28.35 -37.94 11.33
N ASN A 458 -28.09 -39.24 11.34
CA ASN A 458 -28.22 -40.12 12.52
C ASN A 458 -26.84 -40.63 12.97
N TYR A 459 -25.86 -39.73 13.14
CA TYR A 459 -24.55 -40.14 13.62
C TYR A 459 -24.57 -40.30 15.15
N ASP A 460 -24.19 -41.48 15.64
CA ASP A 460 -24.04 -41.76 17.07
C ASP A 460 -22.75 -41.15 17.58
N TYR A 461 -22.87 -40.01 18.26
CA TYR A 461 -21.71 -39.29 18.79
C TYR A 461 -21.26 -39.91 20.12
N PRO A 462 -19.96 -40.08 20.31
CA PRO A 462 -19.43 -40.49 21.59
C PRO A 462 -19.73 -39.43 22.67
N GLU A 463 -19.80 -39.84 23.92
CA GLU A 463 -20.00 -38.96 25.07
C GLU A 463 -18.96 -37.81 25.06
N PRO A 464 -19.39 -36.55 25.15
CA PRO A 464 -18.48 -35.41 25.20
C PRO A 464 -17.64 -35.42 26.48
N LEU A 465 -16.46 -34.83 26.43
CA LEU A 465 -15.65 -34.61 27.62
C LEU A 465 -16.39 -33.68 28.60
N PRO A 466 -16.04 -33.71 29.91
CA PRO A 466 -16.63 -32.83 30.90
C PRO A 466 -16.58 -31.36 30.51
N PRO A 467 -17.56 -30.54 30.95
CA PRO A 467 -17.55 -29.10 30.65
C PRO A 467 -16.31 -28.43 31.22
N PRO A 468 -15.81 -27.37 30.55
CA PRO A 468 -14.67 -26.62 31.06
C PRO A 468 -15.05 -25.90 32.37
N PRO A 469 -14.07 -25.59 33.22
CA PRO A 469 -14.28 -24.70 34.35
C PRO A 469 -14.65 -23.28 33.84
N PRO A 470 -15.32 -22.47 34.67
CA PRO A 470 -15.59 -21.06 34.33
C PRO A 470 -14.30 -20.29 34.04
N ILE A 471 -14.35 -19.42 33.06
CA ILE A 471 -13.21 -18.54 32.71
C ILE A 471 -12.82 -17.71 33.94
N THR A 472 -11.51 -17.63 34.20
CA THR A 472 -10.98 -16.88 35.35
C THR A 472 -10.39 -15.55 34.89
N PRO A 473 -10.36 -14.52 35.78
CA PRO A 473 -9.71 -13.23 35.50
C PRO A 473 -8.25 -13.39 35.08
N GLU A 474 -7.53 -14.35 35.70
CA GLU A 474 -6.11 -14.61 35.40
C GLU A 474 -5.91 -15.12 33.96
N GLN A 475 -6.83 -15.96 33.45
CA GLN A 475 -6.79 -16.40 32.06
C GLN A 475 -6.97 -15.21 31.11
N ILE A 476 -7.91 -14.32 31.41
CA ILE A 476 -8.16 -13.09 30.63
C ILE A 476 -6.93 -12.19 30.63
N ALA A 477 -6.41 -11.89 31.82
CA ALA A 477 -5.23 -11.04 31.99
C ALA A 477 -4.00 -11.61 31.25
N ARG A 478 -3.79 -12.93 31.33
CA ARG A 478 -2.69 -13.61 30.64
C ARG A 478 -2.82 -13.46 29.12
N GLN A 479 -4.01 -13.65 28.55
CA GLN A 479 -4.20 -13.51 27.11
C GLN A 479 -4.05 -12.05 26.64
N ILE A 480 -4.56 -11.08 27.40
CA ILE A 480 -4.41 -9.65 27.07
C ILE A 480 -2.92 -9.26 27.06
N LYS A 481 -2.12 -9.70 28.05
CA LYS A 481 -0.69 -9.43 28.12
C LYS A 481 0.11 -10.00 26.95
N ARG A 482 -0.36 -11.11 26.34
CA ARG A 482 0.27 -11.74 25.16
C ARG A 482 -0.02 -11.05 23.83
N LEU A 483 -1.00 -10.15 23.78
CA LEU A 483 -1.34 -9.45 22.55
C LEU A 483 -0.21 -8.52 22.10
N SER A 484 0.03 -8.43 20.79
CA SER A 484 0.94 -7.40 20.24
C SER A 484 0.25 -6.03 20.27
N PRO A 485 0.78 -5.00 20.95
CA PRO A 485 0.05 -3.78 21.32
C PRO A 485 -0.50 -2.97 20.14
N PHE A 486 0.29 -2.81 19.09
CA PHE A 486 -0.01 -1.91 17.96
C PHE A 486 -0.44 -2.66 16.67
N LYS A 487 -1.13 -3.79 16.80
CA LYS A 487 -1.75 -4.47 15.65
C LYS A 487 -3.02 -3.74 15.23
N THR A 488 -3.35 -3.84 13.95
CA THR A 488 -4.58 -3.27 13.39
C THR A 488 -5.81 -3.88 14.06
N CYS A 489 -6.71 -3.03 14.54
CA CYS A 489 -7.97 -3.39 15.17
C CYS A 489 -9.05 -3.79 14.15
N GLY A 490 -10.16 -4.29 14.64
CA GLY A 490 -11.37 -4.56 13.89
C GLY A 490 -12.24 -3.32 13.67
N PRO A 491 -13.53 -3.53 13.30
CA PRO A 491 -14.49 -2.44 13.08
C PRO A 491 -14.77 -1.58 14.33
N ASP A 492 -14.55 -2.13 15.52
CA ASP A 492 -14.68 -1.42 16.80
C ASP A 492 -13.61 -0.35 17.03
N GLU A 493 -12.56 -0.30 16.20
CA GLU A 493 -11.43 0.63 16.30
C GLU A 493 -10.68 0.59 17.66
N ILE A 494 -10.84 -0.47 18.46
CA ILE A 494 -10.18 -0.67 19.75
C ILE A 494 -8.88 -1.48 19.55
N PRO A 495 -7.69 -0.87 19.65
CA PRO A 495 -6.43 -1.60 19.50
C PRO A 495 -6.05 -2.34 20.79
N ASN A 496 -5.22 -3.37 20.64
CA ASN A 496 -4.78 -4.22 21.74
C ASN A 496 -4.16 -3.46 22.92
N ILE A 497 -3.45 -2.34 22.63
CA ILE A 497 -2.79 -1.52 23.66
C ILE A 497 -3.79 -0.95 24.68
N VAL A 498 -5.03 -0.66 24.27
CA VAL A 498 -6.07 -0.15 25.17
C VAL A 498 -6.41 -1.20 26.22
N LEU A 499 -6.66 -2.47 25.83
CA LEU A 499 -6.92 -3.54 26.77
C LEU A 499 -5.74 -3.81 27.70
N GLN A 500 -4.50 -3.68 27.19
CA GLN A 500 -3.30 -3.89 27.98
C GLN A 500 -3.09 -2.80 29.03
N LYS A 501 -3.32 -1.54 28.66
CA LYS A 501 -3.13 -0.40 29.56
C LYS A 501 -4.27 -0.22 30.56
N CYS A 502 -5.48 -0.58 30.17
CA CYS A 502 -6.68 -0.46 31.01
C CYS A 502 -7.15 -1.81 31.57
N LEU A 503 -6.22 -2.76 31.77
CA LEU A 503 -6.56 -4.11 32.22
C LEU A 503 -7.33 -4.10 33.57
N GLU A 504 -6.90 -3.31 34.51
CA GLU A 504 -7.52 -3.25 35.85
C GLU A 504 -8.95 -2.74 35.80
N GLN A 505 -9.22 -1.70 34.99
CA GLN A 505 -10.55 -1.12 34.84
C GLN A 505 -11.52 -2.03 34.09
N LEU A 506 -11.02 -2.87 33.17
CA LEU A 506 -11.84 -3.67 32.26
C LEU A 506 -12.02 -5.14 32.69
N LEU A 507 -11.16 -5.65 33.57
CA LEU A 507 -11.06 -7.08 33.85
C LEU A 507 -12.38 -7.69 34.36
N ASP A 508 -13.06 -7.02 35.29
CA ASP A 508 -14.32 -7.51 35.86
C ASP A 508 -15.45 -7.50 34.82
N TYR A 509 -15.57 -6.43 34.03
CA TYR A 509 -16.54 -6.37 32.93
C TYR A 509 -16.31 -7.51 31.90
N LEU A 510 -15.06 -7.73 31.49
CA LEU A 510 -14.70 -8.79 30.57
C LEU A 510 -14.97 -10.18 31.18
N THR A 511 -14.73 -10.35 32.46
CA THR A 511 -14.98 -11.62 33.16
C THR A 511 -16.48 -12.00 33.10
N HIS A 512 -17.36 -11.05 33.42
CA HIS A 512 -18.81 -11.31 33.37
C HIS A 512 -19.32 -11.51 31.94
N LEU A 513 -18.83 -10.75 30.98
CA LEU A 513 -19.16 -10.94 29.57
C LEU A 513 -18.71 -12.32 29.05
N PHE A 514 -17.47 -12.73 29.31
CA PHE A 514 -16.95 -13.99 28.82
C PHE A 514 -17.66 -15.19 29.47
N ARG A 515 -17.95 -15.12 30.76
CA ARG A 515 -18.78 -16.14 31.44
C ARG A 515 -20.20 -16.17 30.90
N GLY A 516 -20.79 -14.98 30.64
CA GLY A 516 -22.13 -14.84 30.06
C GLY A 516 -22.26 -15.52 28.69
N THR A 517 -21.22 -15.48 27.88
CA THR A 517 -21.20 -16.18 26.58
C THR A 517 -21.45 -17.66 26.70
N PHE A 518 -20.94 -18.32 27.77
CA PHE A 518 -21.13 -19.75 28.00
C PHE A 518 -22.42 -20.08 28.77
N THR A 519 -22.75 -19.31 29.80
CA THR A 519 -23.92 -19.56 30.61
C THR A 519 -25.22 -19.30 29.85
N LEU A 520 -25.27 -18.26 29.06
CA LEU A 520 -26.44 -17.87 28.23
C LEU A 520 -26.40 -18.49 26.83
N LYS A 521 -25.29 -19.17 26.47
CA LYS A 521 -25.10 -19.80 25.15
C LYS A 521 -25.30 -18.77 24.01
N THR A 522 -24.86 -17.53 24.20
CA THR A 522 -25.02 -16.42 23.27
C THR A 522 -23.65 -15.85 22.82
N TYR A 523 -23.67 -14.96 21.84
CA TYR A 523 -22.48 -14.27 21.34
C TYR A 523 -22.86 -12.86 20.92
N PHE A 524 -22.04 -11.85 21.23
CA PHE A 524 -22.37 -10.45 20.91
C PHE A 524 -22.40 -10.23 19.40
N GLN A 525 -23.48 -9.61 18.91
CA GLN A 525 -23.71 -9.38 17.48
C GLN A 525 -22.57 -8.58 16.85
N GLY A 526 -22.13 -7.50 17.49
CA GLY A 526 -21.04 -6.65 17.01
C GLY A 526 -19.67 -7.36 16.87
N TRP A 527 -19.45 -8.47 17.59
CA TRP A 527 -18.23 -9.25 17.47
C TRP A 527 -18.20 -10.19 16.24
N ARG A 528 -19.33 -10.35 15.56
CA ARG A 528 -19.43 -11.15 14.33
C ARG A 528 -18.93 -10.37 13.12
N GLU A 529 -18.90 -9.04 13.20
CA GLU A 529 -18.41 -8.18 12.14
C GLU A 529 -16.88 -8.14 12.10
N PHE A 530 -16.31 -8.05 10.91
CA PHE A 530 -14.88 -7.89 10.71
C PHE A 530 -14.60 -7.14 9.41
N THR A 531 -13.46 -6.47 9.39
CA THR A 531 -12.95 -5.82 8.17
C THR A 531 -12.01 -6.76 7.46
N THR A 532 -12.24 -7.03 6.17
CA THR A 532 -11.32 -7.83 5.36
C THR A 532 -10.27 -6.93 4.72
N ALA A 533 -9.04 -7.02 5.18
CA ALA A 533 -7.90 -6.44 4.50
C ALA A 533 -7.41 -7.37 3.38
N VAL A 534 -7.27 -6.82 2.18
CA VAL A 534 -6.84 -7.58 0.99
C VAL A 534 -5.34 -7.38 0.77
N ILE A 535 -4.57 -8.46 0.81
CA ILE A 535 -3.10 -8.41 0.65
C ILE A 535 -2.69 -9.19 -0.60
N ARG A 536 -1.70 -8.68 -1.32
CA ARG A 536 -1.08 -9.39 -2.45
C ARG A 536 -0.33 -10.65 -1.99
N LYS A 537 -0.47 -11.74 -2.74
CA LYS A 537 0.40 -12.91 -2.59
C LYS A 537 1.77 -12.58 -3.19
N PRO A 538 2.89 -12.77 -2.47
CA PRO A 538 4.20 -12.50 -3.03
C PRO A 538 4.50 -13.42 -4.22
N GLY A 539 5.33 -12.93 -5.17
CA GLY A 539 5.83 -13.72 -6.29
C GLY A 539 4.81 -14.03 -7.40
N LYS A 540 3.67 -13.33 -7.46
CA LYS A 540 2.74 -13.44 -8.58
C LYS A 540 3.14 -12.49 -9.70
N THR A 541 3.10 -12.98 -10.94
CA THR A 541 3.40 -12.20 -12.15
C THR A 541 2.25 -11.28 -12.55
N ASP A 542 1.01 -11.66 -12.20
CA ASP A 542 -0.20 -10.92 -12.54
C ASP A 542 -1.05 -10.66 -11.28
N TYR A 543 -1.33 -9.39 -11.02
CA TYR A 543 -2.20 -8.91 -9.94
C TYR A 543 -3.55 -8.36 -10.44
N GLU A 544 -3.88 -8.54 -11.70
CA GLU A 544 -5.20 -8.20 -12.25
C GLU A 544 -6.23 -9.31 -11.98
N VAL A 545 -5.79 -10.46 -11.48
CA VAL A 545 -6.67 -11.58 -11.15
C VAL A 545 -6.96 -11.70 -9.64
N PRO A 546 -8.22 -11.92 -9.21
CA PRO A 546 -8.58 -12.04 -7.79
C PRO A 546 -7.77 -13.11 -7.02
N LYS A 547 -7.41 -14.22 -7.66
CA LYS A 547 -6.60 -15.30 -7.06
C LYS A 547 -5.19 -14.88 -6.63
N ALA A 548 -4.68 -13.71 -7.07
CA ALA A 548 -3.40 -13.15 -6.65
C ALA A 548 -3.44 -12.51 -5.25
N TYR A 549 -4.59 -12.49 -4.60
CA TYR A 549 -4.78 -11.86 -3.29
C TYR A 549 -5.12 -12.86 -2.18
N ARG A 550 -4.93 -12.42 -0.93
CA ARG A 550 -5.32 -13.10 0.30
C ARG A 550 -6.23 -12.22 1.13
N PRO A 551 -7.30 -12.74 1.74
CA PRO A 551 -8.05 -12.01 2.76
C PRO A 551 -7.34 -12.12 4.11
N ILE A 552 -7.33 -11.03 4.88
CA ILE A 552 -6.98 -11.02 6.29
C ILE A 552 -8.16 -10.43 7.05
N ALA A 553 -8.79 -11.25 7.87
CA ALA A 553 -9.90 -10.81 8.71
C ALA A 553 -9.36 -10.03 9.93
N LEU A 554 -9.72 -8.76 10.03
CA LEU A 554 -9.44 -7.89 11.17
C LEU A 554 -10.65 -7.95 12.10
N LEU A 555 -10.57 -8.79 13.10
CA LEU A 555 -11.61 -8.98 14.13
C LEU A 555 -11.47 -7.90 15.22
N CYS A 556 -12.57 -7.61 15.92
CA CYS A 556 -12.58 -6.83 17.15
C CYS A 556 -11.63 -7.43 18.20
N THR A 557 -11.04 -6.58 19.04
CA THR A 557 -9.97 -7.02 19.97
C THR A 557 -10.53 -7.84 21.13
N ILE A 558 -11.66 -7.47 21.69
CA ILE A 558 -12.27 -8.18 22.83
C ILE A 558 -12.56 -9.67 22.51
N PRO A 559 -13.27 -9.99 21.40
CA PRO A 559 -13.53 -11.39 21.06
C PRO A 559 -12.28 -12.20 20.70
N LYS A 560 -11.18 -11.55 20.28
CA LYS A 560 -9.88 -12.25 20.10
C LYS A 560 -9.37 -12.84 21.40
N VAL A 561 -9.51 -12.11 22.52
CA VAL A 561 -9.11 -12.60 23.85
C VAL A 561 -9.92 -13.83 24.21
N LEU A 562 -11.24 -13.77 24.10
CA LEU A 562 -12.14 -14.89 24.38
C LEU A 562 -11.81 -16.11 23.50
N THR A 563 -11.65 -15.88 22.20
CA THR A 563 -11.32 -16.96 21.25
C THR A 563 -9.95 -17.58 21.56
N ALA A 564 -8.98 -16.79 22.01
CA ALA A 564 -7.66 -17.30 22.40
C ALA A 564 -7.73 -18.19 23.65
N ILE A 565 -8.56 -17.85 24.64
CA ILE A 565 -8.81 -18.69 25.82
C ILE A 565 -9.41 -20.03 25.38
N VAL A 566 -10.48 -19.99 24.58
CA VAL A 566 -11.13 -21.21 24.08
C VAL A 566 -10.18 -22.09 23.28
N ALA A 567 -9.36 -21.45 22.42
CA ALA A 567 -8.37 -22.18 21.61
C ALA A 567 -7.30 -22.87 22.47
N GLU A 568 -6.82 -22.19 23.52
CA GLU A 568 -5.85 -22.76 24.48
C GLU A 568 -6.45 -23.96 25.23
N ASP A 569 -7.67 -23.82 25.70
CA ASP A 569 -8.38 -24.88 26.43
C ASP A 569 -8.68 -26.08 25.53
N VAL A 570 -9.18 -25.85 24.32
CA VAL A 570 -9.42 -26.93 23.35
C VAL A 570 -8.11 -27.62 22.96
N ALA A 571 -7.03 -26.87 22.75
CA ALA A 571 -5.71 -27.46 22.46
C ALA A 571 -5.24 -28.36 23.64
N HIS A 572 -5.41 -27.89 24.88
CA HIS A 572 -5.07 -28.68 26.06
C HIS A 572 -5.90 -29.97 26.14
N LEU A 573 -7.20 -29.90 25.91
CA LEU A 573 -8.09 -31.08 25.91
C LEU A 573 -7.72 -32.09 24.83
N VAL A 574 -7.38 -31.60 23.65
CA VAL A 574 -6.94 -32.40 22.49
C VAL A 574 -5.66 -33.18 22.82
N GLU A 575 -4.67 -32.53 23.41
CA GLU A 575 -3.41 -33.18 23.79
C GLU A 575 -3.60 -34.15 24.95
N LYS A 576 -4.28 -33.73 26.02
CA LYS A 576 -4.50 -34.54 27.22
C LYS A 576 -5.26 -35.84 26.94
N ASN A 577 -6.22 -35.81 26.01
CA ASN A 577 -7.10 -36.93 25.70
C ASN A 577 -6.75 -37.64 24.37
N THR A 578 -5.62 -37.27 23.74
CA THR A 578 -5.14 -37.86 22.48
C THR A 578 -6.23 -37.85 21.38
N LEU A 579 -6.93 -36.72 21.20
CA LEU A 579 -8.06 -36.60 20.27
C LEU A 579 -7.64 -36.45 18.80
N LEU A 580 -6.35 -36.22 18.55
CA LEU A 580 -5.78 -36.15 17.22
C LEU A 580 -4.70 -37.22 17.04
N PRO A 581 -4.54 -37.79 15.84
CA PRO A 581 -3.49 -38.78 15.58
C PRO A 581 -2.08 -38.19 15.79
N ASP A 582 -1.11 -39.03 16.15
CA ASP A 582 0.30 -38.63 16.33
C ASP A 582 0.95 -38.09 15.03
N THR A 583 0.39 -38.47 13.90
CA THR A 583 0.81 -38.00 12.58
C THR A 583 0.28 -36.63 12.20
N HIS A 584 -0.54 -36.01 13.05
CA HIS A 584 -1.05 -34.65 12.85
C HIS A 584 -0.10 -33.64 13.51
N PHE A 585 0.56 -32.79 12.74
CA PHE A 585 1.55 -31.83 13.24
C PHE A 585 1.02 -30.39 13.25
N GLY A 586 0.10 -30.04 12.35
CA GLY A 586 -0.38 -28.67 12.20
C GLY A 586 -1.19 -28.16 13.39
N GLY A 587 -0.88 -26.94 13.89
CA GLY A 587 -1.65 -26.27 14.94
C GLY A 587 -1.57 -26.91 16.34
N ARG A 588 -0.63 -27.78 16.60
CA ARG A 588 -0.44 -28.46 17.89
C ARG A 588 0.71 -27.86 18.69
N PRO A 589 0.55 -27.64 20.01
CA PRO A 589 1.65 -27.24 20.88
C PRO A 589 2.81 -28.23 20.85
N GLY A 590 4.05 -27.71 20.80
CA GLY A 590 5.26 -28.54 20.81
C GLY A 590 5.50 -29.35 19.53
N ARG A 591 4.73 -29.14 18.46
CA ARG A 591 4.90 -29.79 17.16
C ARG A 591 5.29 -28.74 16.10
N THR A 592 6.29 -29.06 15.29
CA THR A 592 6.82 -28.16 14.25
C THR A 592 6.74 -28.78 12.86
N THR A 593 6.92 -27.95 11.84
CA THR A 593 7.07 -28.43 10.45
C THR A 593 8.30 -29.31 10.29
N THR A 594 9.36 -29.04 11.05
CA THR A 594 10.60 -29.84 11.07
C THR A 594 10.32 -31.25 11.59
N ASP A 595 9.50 -31.41 12.64
CA ASP A 595 9.11 -32.71 13.17
C ASP A 595 8.33 -33.53 12.13
N ALA A 596 7.43 -32.88 11.37
CA ALA A 596 6.71 -33.54 10.28
C ALA A 596 7.66 -34.08 9.20
N ILE A 597 8.67 -33.28 8.83
CA ILE A 597 9.70 -33.69 7.86
C ILE A 597 10.54 -34.83 8.42
N HIS A 598 10.99 -34.76 9.68
CA HIS A 598 11.74 -35.82 10.33
C HIS A 598 10.95 -37.13 10.39
N TYR A 599 9.67 -37.06 10.74
CA TYR A 599 8.79 -38.23 10.73
C TYR A 599 8.72 -38.87 9.33
N LEU A 600 8.52 -38.07 8.27
CA LEU A 600 8.44 -38.52 6.90
C LEU A 600 9.78 -39.18 6.46
N VAL A 601 10.91 -38.50 6.69
CA VAL A 601 12.24 -39.03 6.36
C VAL A 601 12.51 -40.30 7.11
N GLY A 602 12.13 -40.42 8.38
CA GLY A 602 12.24 -41.64 9.17
C GLY A 602 11.47 -42.82 8.55
N LYS A 603 10.24 -42.58 8.06
CA LYS A 603 9.45 -43.63 7.35
C LYS A 603 10.11 -44.08 6.05
N VAL A 604 10.65 -43.13 5.26
CA VAL A 604 11.40 -43.46 4.02
C VAL A 604 12.64 -44.31 4.32
N LYS A 605 13.46 -43.88 5.30
CA LYS A 605 14.65 -44.64 5.70
C LYS A 605 14.31 -46.04 6.21
N ALA A 606 13.25 -46.18 6.98
CA ALA A 606 12.76 -47.48 7.46
C ALA A 606 12.31 -48.41 6.31
N ALA A 607 11.68 -47.85 5.26
CA ALA A 607 11.33 -48.60 4.06
C ALA A 607 12.59 -49.07 3.31
N TRP A 608 13.57 -48.20 3.14
CA TRP A 608 14.85 -48.55 2.50
C TRP A 608 15.62 -49.64 3.27
N GLY A 609 15.65 -49.52 4.61
CA GLY A 609 16.27 -50.60 5.46
C GLY A 609 15.63 -51.95 5.28
N ARG A 610 14.35 -51.98 4.86
CA ARG A 610 13.61 -53.21 4.53
C ARG A 610 13.68 -53.56 3.03
N ARG A 611 14.51 -52.89 2.25
CA ARG A 611 14.65 -53.01 0.80
C ARG A 611 13.33 -52.74 0.05
N LYS A 612 12.48 -51.82 0.55
CA LYS A 612 11.24 -51.41 -0.05
C LYS A 612 11.37 -50.01 -0.67
N VAL A 613 10.60 -49.76 -1.72
CA VAL A 613 10.43 -48.43 -2.30
C VAL A 613 9.41 -47.66 -1.50
N ALA A 614 9.65 -46.36 -1.29
CA ALA A 614 8.70 -45.44 -0.68
C ALA A 614 8.15 -44.47 -1.77
N SER A 615 6.84 -44.44 -1.92
CA SER A 615 6.16 -43.44 -2.75
C SER A 615 5.44 -42.43 -1.86
N ILE A 616 5.54 -41.15 -2.19
CA ILE A 616 4.96 -40.06 -1.42
C ILE A 616 4.02 -39.26 -2.34
N LEU A 617 2.78 -39.08 -1.90
CA LEU A 617 1.80 -38.22 -2.56
C LEU A 617 1.59 -36.98 -1.71
N PHE A 618 1.92 -35.81 -2.24
CA PHE A 618 1.65 -34.52 -1.61
C PHE A 618 0.34 -33.96 -2.14
N LEU A 619 -0.59 -33.64 -1.23
CA LEU A 619 -1.87 -33.04 -1.54
C LEU A 619 -2.01 -31.71 -0.81
N ASP A 620 -2.58 -30.73 -1.46
CA ASP A 620 -2.97 -29.44 -0.87
C ASP A 620 -4.48 -29.23 -0.99
N VAL A 621 -5.07 -28.52 -0.02
CA VAL A 621 -6.50 -28.20 -0.03
C VAL A 621 -6.69 -26.78 -0.53
N GLU A 622 -7.25 -26.63 -1.74
CA GLU A 622 -7.55 -25.32 -2.31
C GLU A 622 -8.59 -24.60 -1.44
N GLY A 623 -8.23 -23.40 -0.95
CA GLY A 623 -9.14 -22.58 -0.16
C GLY A 623 -9.64 -23.26 1.12
N ALA A 624 -8.77 -23.90 1.87
CA ALA A 624 -9.11 -24.69 3.07
C ALA A 624 -10.01 -23.94 4.08
N PHE A 625 -9.74 -22.65 4.34
CA PHE A 625 -10.55 -21.82 5.21
C PHE A 625 -11.86 -21.34 4.56
N PRO A 626 -11.83 -20.73 3.35
CA PRO A 626 -13.06 -20.32 2.66
C PRO A 626 -14.06 -21.44 2.43
N ASN A 627 -13.57 -22.65 2.17
CA ASN A 627 -14.41 -23.82 1.87
C ASN A 627 -14.79 -24.65 3.11
N ALA A 628 -14.41 -24.22 4.33
CA ALA A 628 -14.81 -24.91 5.54
C ALA A 628 -16.32 -24.76 5.80
N VAL A 629 -17.05 -25.89 5.79
CA VAL A 629 -18.48 -25.94 6.03
C VAL A 629 -18.75 -26.02 7.54
N THR A 630 -19.56 -25.10 8.07
CA THR A 630 -19.85 -24.99 9.51
C THR A 630 -20.38 -26.29 10.09
N ASP A 631 -21.40 -26.91 9.46
CA ASP A 631 -22.00 -28.17 9.95
C ASP A 631 -20.98 -29.30 10.06
N ARG A 632 -20.07 -29.38 9.07
CA ARG A 632 -19.00 -30.39 9.08
C ARG A 632 -17.98 -30.13 10.17
N LEU A 633 -17.69 -28.86 10.45
CA LEU A 633 -16.81 -28.45 11.55
C LEU A 633 -17.44 -28.87 12.90
N ILE A 634 -18.71 -28.54 13.12
CA ILE A 634 -19.46 -28.93 14.32
C ILE A 634 -19.53 -30.46 14.48
N HIS A 635 -19.82 -31.18 13.38
CA HIS A 635 -19.77 -32.64 13.37
C HIS A 635 -18.39 -33.17 13.82
N ASN A 636 -17.33 -32.63 13.30
CA ASN A 636 -15.97 -33.05 13.62
C ASN A 636 -15.59 -32.77 15.08
N LEU A 637 -16.03 -31.62 15.65
CA LEU A 637 -15.83 -31.33 17.07
C LEU A 637 -16.56 -32.32 17.97
N ARG A 638 -17.84 -32.62 17.67
CA ARG A 638 -18.64 -33.61 18.41
C ARG A 638 -18.05 -35.01 18.31
N LYS A 639 -17.66 -35.44 17.11
CA LYS A 639 -17.00 -36.73 16.87
C LYS A 639 -15.73 -36.91 17.71
N ARG A 640 -15.02 -35.81 18.01
CA ARG A 640 -13.81 -35.80 18.83
C ARG A 640 -14.08 -35.54 20.32
N ARG A 641 -15.30 -35.67 20.77
CA ARG A 641 -15.67 -35.52 22.16
C ARG A 641 -15.40 -34.15 22.78
N ILE A 642 -15.28 -33.09 21.94
CA ILE A 642 -15.11 -31.75 22.46
C ILE A 642 -16.32 -31.37 23.33
N PRO A 643 -16.14 -30.76 24.51
CA PRO A 643 -17.22 -30.38 25.41
C PRO A 643 -18.31 -29.58 24.71
N THR A 644 -19.57 -29.88 24.99
CA THR A 644 -20.74 -29.25 24.35
C THR A 644 -20.75 -27.75 24.48
N ALA A 645 -20.18 -27.19 25.57
CA ALA A 645 -20.05 -25.76 25.77
C ALA A 645 -19.18 -25.09 24.66
N TYR A 646 -18.05 -25.70 24.32
CA TYR A 646 -17.17 -25.19 23.24
C TYR A 646 -17.77 -25.44 21.85
N VAL A 647 -18.45 -26.55 21.63
CA VAL A 647 -19.16 -26.80 20.36
C VAL A 647 -20.21 -25.70 20.12
N LYS A 648 -21.03 -25.40 21.15
CA LYS A 648 -22.02 -24.31 21.08
C LYS A 648 -21.39 -22.93 20.91
N PHE A 649 -20.28 -22.67 21.56
CA PHE A 649 -19.52 -21.44 21.34
C PHE A 649 -19.10 -21.28 19.87
N VAL A 650 -18.52 -22.34 19.27
CA VAL A 650 -18.11 -22.30 17.86
C VAL A 650 -19.31 -22.14 16.93
N GLU A 651 -20.42 -22.78 17.21
CA GLU A 651 -21.66 -22.65 16.46
C GLU A 651 -22.16 -21.21 16.45
N ARG A 652 -22.22 -20.55 17.62
CA ARG A 652 -22.64 -19.16 17.76
C ARG A 652 -21.64 -18.16 17.16
N LEU A 653 -20.34 -18.42 17.27
CA LEU A 653 -19.28 -17.63 16.65
C LEU A 653 -19.41 -17.62 15.12
N LEU A 654 -19.81 -18.72 14.51
CA LEU A 654 -19.91 -18.90 13.06
C LEU A 654 -21.32 -18.64 12.49
N GLU A 655 -22.29 -18.34 13.34
CA GLU A 655 -23.64 -18.01 12.93
C GLU A 655 -23.68 -16.74 12.08
N GLY A 656 -24.29 -16.81 10.90
CA GLY A 656 -24.38 -15.67 9.96
C GLY A 656 -23.09 -15.34 9.19
N ARG A 657 -22.05 -16.16 9.31
CA ARG A 657 -20.77 -15.99 8.58
C ARG A 657 -20.71 -16.84 7.31
#